data_cc0565aec45e20d1cc33641ae408e559
#
_entry.id   cc0565aec45e20d1cc33641ae408e559
#
_cell.length_a   1.000
_cell.length_b   1.000
_cell.length_c   1.000
_cell.angle_alpha   90.00
_cell.angle_beta   90.00
_cell.angle_gamma   90.00
#
_symmetry.space_group_name_H-M   'P 1'
#
loop_
_entity.id
_entity.type
_entity.pdbx_description
1 polymer ?
#
loop_
_entity_poly.entity_id
_entity_poly.type
_entity_poly.pdbx_seq_one_letter_code
_entity_poly.pdbx_strand_id
1 'polypeptide(L)'
;MLKSLDRQFFERAGVWLLAAALLLVPLAYSSSLADPFAFVKRSLMLLVALLLWGLAFLAPAPEDRPRLVAPVRTLLLVFLVSAVAACVVAANRGLALWGLLDLTVGLGLFLGTLRFVRDVRSVSLLLRTTLLAASIVALGSLLQVFIPASAGGWLNDILPPNRGGSTLGDPGLACQFLILALPLGIGAAALSASAWRQACGGLLGLVASALLFIGRPEGWWLAAAALLLVVVGRIVQAAGHGGRWTDLAPDLGGAGLRALLIAGIVVLVVVSVSRLAFLYPSAKPLEPLQGTSLLSPTTGNPAADRAAAVRDTFVLILHHPLGVGPGGFRHAFLEVAWTASPNSPFSLSHQAIHPGNAFLEMTVETGLLGGLAFALLVLVLLLQALLAAARAEPPWDNVGVAALAGLGALAGIAFLGAPYQEATPSILFWVLAGIVQVSLRSAGAVPRPLSLLVPRERAAGAGRGGRLAAAAGLAWIAAAAGLGFFVVDRARASMATLEGQGAFYAGQYAAALQAFGRAPVLRSPDHLPRVLAGSASLRLGLYDQSVREFSETLRRSPHFIAAYLGRAAAEEAQGHWDLADSDYRAALKIWPDNADIYLALANLDTTRGRVDAALDDYRQVMELNPNQADTYFRMGELFLRRDQIDEAIEAFRVCAMKNPKYPRVLLRLGDAFFQKGLQEMALRYFQAAANTDGKDIQARLRIANTQHALGKMCEAQDALEAARDLETDTARRDGILDLIKKVEPECRKERGPQKR
;
A
#
# COMPACT_ATOMS: atom_id res chain seq x y z
N MET A 1 -11.99 46.92 -13.27
CA MET A 1 -11.16 46.01 -14.09
C MET A 1 -11.76 44.59 -14.28
N LEU A 2 -12.33 43.93 -13.24
CA LEU A 2 -12.92 42.59 -13.37
C LEU A 2 -14.25 42.54 -14.16
N LYS A 3 -15.01 43.62 -14.31
CA LYS A 3 -16.28 43.66 -15.07
C LYS A 3 -16.11 43.69 -16.60
N SER A 4 -14.90 43.92 -17.12
CA SER A 4 -14.62 43.97 -18.56
C SER A 4 -14.04 42.70 -19.12
N LEU A 5 -13.77 41.66 -18.29
CA LEU A 5 -13.31 40.37 -18.76
C LEU A 5 -14.49 39.62 -19.36
N ASP A 6 -14.38 39.29 -20.65
CA ASP A 6 -15.41 38.59 -21.41
C ASP A 6 -15.68 37.20 -20.81
N ARG A 7 -16.93 36.77 -20.82
CA ARG A 7 -17.39 35.44 -20.38
C ARG A 7 -16.58 34.31 -21.04
N GLN A 8 -16.22 34.50 -22.31
CA GLN A 8 -15.39 33.52 -23.06
C GLN A 8 -14.02 33.32 -22.43
N PHE A 9 -13.43 34.34 -21.81
CA PHE A 9 -12.18 34.23 -21.09
C PHE A 9 -12.27 33.23 -19.92
N PHE A 10 -13.30 33.38 -19.07
CA PHE A 10 -13.51 32.48 -17.92
C PHE A 10 -13.79 31.05 -18.34
N GLU A 11 -14.59 30.86 -19.40
CA GLU A 11 -14.89 29.54 -19.92
C GLU A 11 -13.64 28.88 -20.47
N ARG A 12 -12.84 29.57 -21.27
CA ARG A 12 -11.56 29.07 -21.77
C ARG A 12 -10.58 28.78 -20.64
N ALA A 13 -10.44 29.69 -19.67
CA ALA A 13 -9.54 29.50 -18.53
C ALA A 13 -9.92 28.26 -17.72
N GLY A 14 -11.19 28.00 -17.48
CA GLY A 14 -11.66 26.78 -16.79
C GLY A 14 -11.34 25.50 -17.56
N VAL A 15 -11.54 25.49 -18.89
CA VAL A 15 -11.18 24.35 -19.75
C VAL A 15 -9.66 24.11 -19.74
N TRP A 16 -8.87 25.18 -19.84
CA TRP A 16 -7.39 25.06 -19.79
C TRP A 16 -6.89 24.54 -18.44
N LEU A 17 -7.53 24.95 -17.32
CA LEU A 17 -7.20 24.39 -16.01
C LEU A 17 -7.50 22.90 -15.90
N LEU A 18 -8.64 22.46 -16.44
CA LEU A 18 -8.97 21.02 -16.51
C LEU A 18 -7.97 20.27 -17.40
N ALA A 19 -7.62 20.83 -18.56
CA ALA A 19 -6.63 20.25 -19.45
C ALA A 19 -5.24 20.16 -18.80
N ALA A 20 -4.81 21.23 -18.10
CA ALA A 20 -3.57 21.24 -17.34
C ALA A 20 -3.57 20.17 -16.22
N ALA A 21 -4.70 19.99 -15.53
CA ALA A 21 -4.81 18.94 -14.51
C ALA A 21 -4.66 17.53 -15.11
N LEU A 22 -5.36 17.25 -16.23
CA LEU A 22 -5.28 15.98 -16.93
C LEU A 22 -3.87 15.69 -17.48
N LEU A 23 -3.10 16.72 -17.81
CA LEU A 23 -1.72 16.59 -18.25
C LEU A 23 -0.75 16.44 -17.07
N LEU A 24 -0.83 17.34 -16.08
CA LEU A 24 0.20 17.47 -15.04
C LEU A 24 0.04 16.45 -13.90
N VAL A 25 -1.20 16.09 -13.51
CA VAL A 25 -1.42 15.16 -12.39
C VAL A 25 -0.77 13.79 -12.64
N PRO A 26 -0.91 13.13 -13.80
CA PRO A 26 -0.21 11.88 -14.07
C PRO A 26 1.31 11.99 -14.03
N LEU A 27 1.85 13.17 -14.40
CA LEU A 27 3.29 13.39 -14.54
C LEU A 27 3.96 13.87 -13.24
N ALA A 28 3.19 14.38 -12.28
CA ALA A 28 3.73 14.98 -11.06
C ALA A 28 4.27 13.95 -10.09
N TYR A 29 5.51 14.12 -9.64
CA TYR A 29 6.12 13.38 -8.54
C TYR A 29 7.24 14.20 -7.88
N SER A 30 7.69 13.80 -6.68
CA SER A 30 8.85 14.41 -6.01
C SER A 30 9.55 13.36 -5.15
N SER A 31 10.80 13.08 -5.45
CA SER A 31 11.64 12.11 -4.73
C SER A 31 11.99 12.55 -3.30
N SER A 32 11.78 13.81 -2.95
CA SER A 32 12.07 14.37 -1.62
C SER A 32 10.97 14.13 -0.59
N LEU A 33 9.86 13.49 -0.96
CA LEU A 33 8.72 13.23 -0.08
C LEU A 33 8.62 11.74 0.28
N ALA A 34 8.13 11.43 1.47
CA ALA A 34 7.89 10.06 1.92
C ALA A 34 6.84 9.34 1.06
N ASP A 35 5.87 10.10 0.52
CA ASP A 35 4.97 9.64 -0.53
C ASP A 35 5.20 10.50 -1.79
N PRO A 36 6.15 10.10 -2.67
CA PRO A 36 6.58 10.93 -3.78
C PRO A 36 5.53 11.11 -4.88
N PHE A 37 4.55 10.24 -4.94
CA PHE A 37 3.56 10.20 -6.02
C PHE A 37 2.19 10.70 -5.60
N ALA A 38 1.56 10.06 -4.62
CA ALA A 38 0.17 10.34 -4.27
C ALA A 38 0.01 11.75 -3.65
N PHE A 39 0.93 12.16 -2.77
CA PHE A 39 0.86 13.47 -2.14
C PHE A 39 0.93 14.63 -3.15
N VAL A 40 1.90 14.59 -4.08
CA VAL A 40 2.09 15.65 -5.09
C VAL A 40 0.87 15.73 -6.00
N LYS A 41 0.36 14.59 -6.46
CA LYS A 41 -0.80 14.51 -7.36
C LYS A 41 -2.08 15.01 -6.68
N ARG A 42 -2.34 14.60 -5.44
CA ARG A 42 -3.49 15.08 -4.64
C ARG A 42 -3.42 16.58 -4.39
N SER A 43 -2.24 17.10 -4.05
CA SER A 43 -2.04 18.53 -3.84
C SER A 43 -2.30 19.34 -5.10
N LEU A 44 -1.87 18.85 -6.25
CA LEU A 44 -2.13 19.48 -7.55
C LEU A 44 -3.62 19.44 -7.92
N MET A 45 -4.29 18.30 -7.72
CA MET A 45 -5.74 18.20 -7.92
C MET A 45 -6.51 19.19 -7.05
N LEU A 46 -6.12 19.33 -5.78
CA LEU A 46 -6.70 20.26 -4.84
C LEU A 46 -6.54 21.72 -5.31
N LEU A 47 -5.32 22.10 -5.75
CA LEU A 47 -5.05 23.41 -6.30
C LEU A 47 -5.94 23.71 -7.51
N VAL A 48 -6.04 22.76 -8.43
CA VAL A 48 -6.89 22.91 -9.63
C VAL A 48 -8.37 23.06 -9.24
N ALA A 49 -8.87 22.26 -8.32
CA ALA A 49 -10.26 22.35 -7.85
C ALA A 49 -10.53 23.73 -7.24
N LEU A 50 -9.62 24.24 -6.40
CA LEU A 50 -9.73 25.58 -5.82
C LEU A 50 -9.75 26.68 -6.88
N LEU A 51 -8.86 26.59 -7.87
CA LEU A 51 -8.83 27.58 -8.95
C LEU A 51 -10.08 27.52 -9.82
N LEU A 52 -10.63 26.32 -10.08
CA LEU A 52 -11.91 26.17 -10.79
C LEU A 52 -13.06 26.78 -10.01
N TRP A 53 -13.10 26.59 -8.68
CA TRP A 53 -14.12 27.21 -7.83
C TRP A 53 -13.99 28.73 -7.82
N GLY A 54 -12.77 29.24 -7.69
CA GLY A 54 -12.51 30.70 -7.77
C GLY A 54 -12.95 31.29 -9.11
N LEU A 55 -12.61 30.65 -10.21
CA LEU A 55 -13.08 31.06 -11.54
C LEU A 55 -14.61 30.98 -11.66
N ALA A 56 -15.26 29.96 -11.07
CA ALA A 56 -16.71 29.83 -11.09
C ALA A 56 -17.40 30.95 -10.30
N PHE A 57 -16.79 31.45 -9.21
CA PHE A 57 -17.28 32.58 -8.45
C PHE A 57 -17.09 33.91 -9.19
N LEU A 58 -15.98 34.08 -9.88
CA LEU A 58 -15.65 35.32 -10.61
C LEU A 58 -16.38 35.39 -11.98
N ALA A 59 -16.67 34.26 -12.57
CA ALA A 59 -17.31 34.18 -13.87
C ALA A 59 -18.76 34.67 -13.82
N PRO A 60 -19.22 35.44 -14.83
CA PRO A 60 -20.61 35.85 -14.96
C PRO A 60 -21.56 34.64 -14.90
N ALA A 61 -22.77 34.86 -14.36
CA ALA A 61 -23.77 33.79 -14.31
C ALA A 61 -24.03 33.21 -15.70
N PRO A 62 -24.05 31.87 -15.86
CA PRO A 62 -24.31 31.27 -17.14
C PRO A 62 -25.76 31.54 -17.55
N GLU A 63 -26.00 31.84 -18.81
CA GLU A 63 -27.34 31.95 -19.39
C GLU A 63 -28.12 30.66 -19.21
N ASP A 64 -27.45 29.52 -19.50
CA ASP A 64 -27.92 28.19 -19.19
C ASP A 64 -27.30 27.70 -17.91
N ARG A 65 -28.09 27.54 -16.84
CA ARG A 65 -27.62 27.00 -15.58
C ARG A 65 -27.15 25.54 -15.76
N PRO A 66 -26.01 25.14 -15.16
CA PRO A 66 -25.59 23.74 -15.18
C PRO A 66 -26.72 22.87 -14.63
N ARG A 67 -27.08 21.85 -15.40
CA ARG A 67 -28.21 20.97 -15.07
C ARG A 67 -27.69 19.56 -14.85
N LEU A 68 -28.10 18.91 -13.75
CA LEU A 68 -27.87 17.50 -13.49
C LEU A 68 -29.15 16.69 -13.67
N VAL A 69 -29.05 15.53 -14.27
CA VAL A 69 -30.13 14.58 -14.33
C VAL A 69 -30.50 14.10 -12.93
N ALA A 70 -31.76 14.01 -12.59
CA ALA A 70 -32.25 13.76 -11.24
C ALA A 70 -31.60 12.53 -10.55
N PRO A 71 -31.42 11.36 -11.19
CA PRO A 71 -30.79 10.22 -10.56
C PRO A 71 -29.35 10.51 -10.07
N VAL A 72 -28.51 11.14 -10.92
CA VAL A 72 -27.13 11.47 -10.57
C VAL A 72 -27.06 12.41 -9.39
N ARG A 73 -27.92 13.44 -9.36
CA ARG A 73 -27.98 14.39 -8.24
C ARG A 73 -28.33 13.70 -6.93
N THR A 74 -29.35 12.85 -6.94
CA THR A 74 -29.80 12.15 -5.73
C THR A 74 -28.75 11.18 -5.23
N LEU A 75 -28.14 10.39 -6.12
CA LEU A 75 -27.11 9.43 -5.76
C LEU A 75 -25.85 10.12 -5.22
N LEU A 76 -25.40 11.22 -5.83
CA LEU A 76 -24.30 12.03 -5.31
C LEU A 76 -24.62 12.59 -3.91
N LEU A 77 -25.83 13.07 -3.67
CA LEU A 77 -26.21 13.57 -2.36
C LEU A 77 -26.20 12.46 -1.31
N VAL A 78 -26.79 11.32 -1.60
CA VAL A 78 -26.79 10.15 -0.68
C VAL A 78 -25.36 9.71 -0.39
N PHE A 79 -24.53 9.59 -1.42
CA PHE A 79 -23.12 9.23 -1.27
C PHE A 79 -22.33 10.19 -0.37
N LEU A 80 -22.48 11.51 -0.60
CA LEU A 80 -21.78 12.53 0.20
C LEU A 80 -22.27 12.57 1.65
N VAL A 81 -23.59 12.46 1.87
CA VAL A 81 -24.16 12.40 3.22
C VAL A 81 -23.64 11.16 3.96
N SER A 82 -23.59 10.01 3.30
CA SER A 82 -23.05 8.79 3.88
C SER A 82 -21.55 8.93 4.20
N ALA A 83 -20.74 9.53 3.31
CA ALA A 83 -19.33 9.80 3.56
C ALA A 83 -19.10 10.73 4.77
N VAL A 84 -19.93 11.78 4.92
CA VAL A 84 -19.89 12.67 6.09
C VAL A 84 -20.30 11.92 7.36
N ALA A 85 -21.35 11.11 7.32
CA ALA A 85 -21.80 10.30 8.45
C ALA A 85 -20.70 9.32 8.88
N ALA A 86 -20.04 8.65 7.94
CA ALA A 86 -18.92 7.77 8.21
C ALA A 86 -17.72 8.49 8.87
N CYS A 87 -17.45 9.75 8.51
CA CYS A 87 -16.42 10.57 9.18
C CYS A 87 -16.73 10.82 10.66
N VAL A 88 -17.98 10.93 11.04
CA VAL A 88 -18.40 11.18 12.44
C VAL A 88 -18.10 9.97 13.31
N VAL A 89 -18.35 8.75 12.79
CA VAL A 89 -18.16 7.50 13.51
C VAL A 89 -16.72 6.94 13.38
N ALA A 90 -15.91 7.50 12.50
CA ALA A 90 -14.55 7.04 12.24
C ALA A 90 -13.66 7.07 13.49
N ALA A 91 -12.93 5.98 13.74
CA ALA A 91 -11.93 5.89 14.80
C ALA A 91 -10.78 6.89 14.57
N ASN A 92 -10.31 7.01 13.32
CA ASN A 92 -9.31 8.00 12.90
C ASN A 92 -9.97 9.15 12.11
N ARG A 93 -10.55 10.11 12.86
CA ARG A 93 -11.22 11.28 12.25
C ARG A 93 -10.31 12.13 11.37
N GLY A 94 -9.02 12.22 11.69
CA GLY A 94 -8.06 12.97 10.89
C GLY A 94 -7.90 12.38 9.49
N LEU A 95 -7.80 11.07 9.38
CA LEU A 95 -7.71 10.35 8.11
C LEU A 95 -9.03 10.44 7.33
N ALA A 96 -10.16 10.25 8.01
CA ALA A 96 -11.47 10.33 7.40
C ALA A 96 -11.77 11.73 6.82
N LEU A 97 -11.34 12.79 7.48
CA LEU A 97 -11.43 14.17 6.95
C LEU A 97 -10.58 14.37 5.70
N TRP A 98 -9.41 13.72 5.63
CA TRP A 98 -8.58 13.73 4.41
C TRP A 98 -9.27 13.04 3.24
N GLY A 99 -9.80 11.84 3.44
CA GLY A 99 -10.55 11.14 2.41
C GLY A 99 -11.79 11.91 1.97
N LEU A 100 -12.49 12.57 2.90
CA LEU A 100 -13.60 13.47 2.58
C LEU A 100 -13.14 14.67 1.74
N LEU A 101 -11.96 15.22 2.00
CA LEU A 101 -11.37 16.30 1.19
C LEU A 101 -11.11 15.81 -0.24
N ASP A 102 -10.55 14.61 -0.44
CA ASP A 102 -10.33 14.04 -1.75
C ASP A 102 -11.66 13.87 -2.53
N LEU A 103 -12.72 13.44 -1.87
CA LEU A 103 -14.07 13.36 -2.48
C LEU A 103 -14.62 14.76 -2.86
N THR A 104 -14.40 15.76 -2.03
CA THR A 104 -14.84 17.15 -2.34
C THR A 104 -14.05 17.75 -3.50
N VAL A 105 -12.76 17.44 -3.61
CA VAL A 105 -11.91 17.81 -4.77
C VAL A 105 -12.44 17.17 -6.05
N GLY A 106 -12.76 15.87 -6.03
CA GLY A 106 -13.38 15.18 -7.15
C GLY A 106 -14.71 15.82 -7.57
N LEU A 107 -15.57 16.12 -6.60
CA LEU A 107 -16.81 16.86 -6.86
C LEU A 107 -16.54 18.24 -7.48
N GLY A 108 -15.50 18.93 -7.02
CA GLY A 108 -15.08 20.22 -7.59
C GLY A 108 -14.69 20.12 -9.06
N LEU A 109 -13.95 19.08 -9.44
CA LEU A 109 -13.61 18.79 -10.83
C LEU A 109 -14.85 18.47 -11.68
N PHE A 110 -15.75 17.63 -11.16
CA PHE A 110 -17.02 17.32 -11.80
C PHE A 110 -17.86 18.59 -12.07
N LEU A 111 -18.05 19.43 -11.07
CA LEU A 111 -18.82 20.66 -11.19
C LEU A 111 -18.13 21.69 -12.08
N GLY A 112 -16.78 21.77 -12.01
CA GLY A 112 -15.97 22.58 -12.92
C GLY A 112 -16.16 22.15 -14.37
N THR A 113 -16.18 20.84 -14.63
CA THR A 113 -16.46 20.31 -15.99
C THR A 113 -17.86 20.71 -16.46
N LEU A 114 -18.88 20.56 -15.62
CA LEU A 114 -20.25 21.01 -15.95
C LEU A 114 -20.36 22.50 -16.22
N ARG A 115 -19.54 23.31 -15.53
CA ARG A 115 -19.58 24.77 -15.62
C ARG A 115 -18.87 25.31 -16.86
N PHE A 116 -17.71 24.74 -17.19
CA PHE A 116 -16.80 25.34 -18.19
C PHE A 116 -16.80 24.58 -19.52
N VAL A 117 -17.04 23.26 -19.53
CA VAL A 117 -17.10 22.46 -20.77
C VAL A 117 -18.46 22.60 -21.41
N ARG A 118 -18.52 23.22 -22.60
CA ARG A 118 -19.79 23.50 -23.30
C ARG A 118 -19.83 23.06 -24.75
N ASP A 119 -18.67 22.92 -25.35
CA ASP A 119 -18.51 22.58 -26.76
C ASP A 119 -17.65 21.34 -26.95
N VAL A 120 -17.80 20.70 -28.08
CA VAL A 120 -17.04 19.51 -28.47
C VAL A 120 -15.54 19.81 -28.60
N ARG A 121 -15.16 21.05 -28.94
CA ARG A 121 -13.76 21.46 -29.04
C ARG A 121 -13.08 21.39 -27.67
N SER A 122 -13.78 21.86 -26.62
CA SER A 122 -13.31 21.72 -25.24
C SER A 122 -13.15 20.26 -24.82
N VAL A 123 -14.10 19.40 -25.13
CA VAL A 123 -14.00 17.94 -24.86
C VAL A 123 -12.82 17.34 -25.64
N SER A 124 -12.69 17.67 -26.93
CA SER A 124 -11.58 17.19 -27.77
C SER A 124 -10.20 17.61 -27.19
N LEU A 125 -10.09 18.82 -26.65
CA LEU A 125 -8.87 19.28 -25.97
C LEU A 125 -8.58 18.42 -24.73
N LEU A 126 -9.57 18.15 -23.86
CA LEU A 126 -9.39 17.33 -22.67
C LEU A 126 -8.97 15.89 -23.01
N LEU A 127 -9.58 15.28 -24.04
CA LEU A 127 -9.22 13.93 -24.46
C LEU A 127 -7.81 13.88 -25.07
N ARG A 128 -7.40 14.90 -25.86
CA ARG A 128 -6.04 15.00 -26.41
C ARG A 128 -5.00 15.19 -25.32
N THR A 129 -5.25 16.01 -24.32
CA THR A 129 -4.32 16.21 -23.19
C THR A 129 -4.17 14.94 -22.37
N THR A 130 -5.26 14.17 -22.16
CA THR A 130 -5.19 12.85 -21.53
C THR A 130 -4.33 11.87 -22.32
N LEU A 131 -4.52 11.82 -23.65
CA LEU A 131 -3.72 10.97 -24.52
C LEU A 131 -2.23 11.38 -24.54
N LEU A 132 -1.95 12.67 -24.55
CA LEU A 132 -0.59 13.19 -24.46
C LEU A 132 0.08 12.79 -23.15
N ALA A 133 -0.60 12.98 -22.01
CA ALA A 133 -0.11 12.54 -20.70
C ALA A 133 0.19 11.04 -20.67
N ALA A 134 -0.72 10.23 -21.19
CA ALA A 134 -0.54 8.78 -21.29
C ALA A 134 0.64 8.40 -22.18
N SER A 135 0.86 9.13 -23.28
CA SER A 135 1.99 8.88 -24.18
C SER A 135 3.34 9.21 -23.51
N ILE A 136 3.40 10.26 -22.69
CA ILE A 136 4.59 10.59 -21.91
C ILE A 136 4.86 9.50 -20.86
N VAL A 137 3.82 9.05 -20.14
CA VAL A 137 3.92 7.92 -19.21
C VAL A 137 4.38 6.66 -19.93
N ALA A 138 3.79 6.34 -21.09
CA ALA A 138 4.17 5.19 -21.91
C ALA A 138 5.63 5.23 -22.33
N LEU A 139 6.09 6.37 -22.81
CA LEU A 139 7.50 6.56 -23.19
C LEU A 139 8.43 6.39 -21.99
N GLY A 140 8.11 7.01 -20.86
CA GLY A 140 8.88 6.85 -19.62
C GLY A 140 8.94 5.39 -19.16
N SER A 141 7.81 4.67 -19.23
CA SER A 141 7.76 3.24 -18.85
C SER A 141 8.62 2.38 -19.80
N LEU A 142 8.56 2.62 -21.10
CA LEU A 142 9.39 1.92 -22.08
C LEU A 142 10.88 2.21 -21.86
N LEU A 143 11.25 3.46 -21.63
CA LEU A 143 12.64 3.83 -21.33
C LEU A 143 13.17 3.10 -20.09
N GLN A 144 12.37 3.02 -19.03
CA GLN A 144 12.74 2.29 -17.80
C GLN A 144 12.87 0.76 -18.00
N VAL A 145 12.13 0.19 -18.94
CA VAL A 145 12.22 -1.24 -19.28
C VAL A 145 13.46 -1.55 -20.11
N PHE A 146 13.74 -0.71 -21.13
CA PHE A 146 14.80 -0.99 -22.10
C PHE A 146 16.18 -0.44 -21.73
N ILE A 147 16.25 0.62 -20.90
CA ILE A 147 17.54 1.18 -20.47
C ILE A 147 17.94 0.54 -19.14
N PRO A 148 19.07 -0.19 -19.09
CA PRO A 148 19.52 -0.79 -17.84
C PRO A 148 19.90 0.30 -16.82
N ALA A 149 19.61 0.03 -15.55
CA ALA A 149 19.83 0.98 -14.44
C ALA A 149 21.30 1.45 -14.33
N SER A 150 22.26 0.62 -14.77
CA SER A 150 23.69 0.94 -14.82
C SER A 150 24.08 1.95 -15.92
N ALA A 151 23.28 2.05 -16.98
CA ALA A 151 23.54 2.94 -18.12
C ALA A 151 22.80 4.29 -18.02
N GLY A 152 21.83 4.41 -17.14
CA GLY A 152 20.86 5.50 -17.10
C GLY A 152 20.91 6.35 -15.83
N GLY A 153 22.10 6.75 -15.32
CA GLY A 153 22.18 7.63 -14.14
C GLY A 153 21.29 8.88 -14.27
N TRP A 154 21.32 9.56 -15.43
CA TRP A 154 20.47 10.72 -15.72
C TRP A 154 18.96 10.38 -15.77
N LEU A 155 18.60 9.15 -16.14
CA LEU A 155 17.20 8.71 -16.22
C LEU A 155 16.61 8.53 -14.81
N ASN A 156 17.41 8.08 -13.86
CA ASN A 156 17.01 7.95 -12.46
C ASN A 156 16.78 9.31 -11.78
N ASP A 157 17.44 10.37 -12.27
CA ASP A 157 17.20 11.74 -11.79
C ASP A 157 15.88 12.31 -12.29
N ILE A 158 15.42 11.89 -13.48
CA ILE A 158 14.19 12.38 -14.14
C ILE A 158 13.00 11.46 -13.85
N LEU A 159 13.22 10.15 -13.77
CA LEU A 159 12.19 9.15 -13.52
C LEU A 159 12.52 8.37 -12.23
N PRO A 160 11.52 8.01 -11.45
CA PRO A 160 11.76 7.22 -10.23
C PRO A 160 12.38 5.86 -10.57
N PRO A 161 13.18 5.26 -9.67
CA PRO A 161 13.95 4.02 -9.93
C PRO A 161 13.09 2.75 -10.13
N ASN A 162 11.78 2.87 -10.15
CA ASN A 162 10.84 1.76 -10.31
C ASN A 162 10.67 1.41 -11.80
N ARG A 163 11.17 0.25 -12.21
CA ARG A 163 11.12 -0.21 -13.59
C ARG A 163 9.68 -0.31 -14.11
N GLY A 164 9.37 0.45 -15.17
CA GLY A 164 8.07 0.41 -15.86
C GLY A 164 6.96 1.24 -15.22
N GLY A 165 7.17 1.82 -14.04
CA GLY A 165 6.17 2.65 -13.34
C GLY A 165 6.10 4.10 -13.84
N SER A 166 7.13 4.57 -14.57
CA SER A 166 7.23 5.98 -15.01
C SER A 166 6.96 6.94 -13.83
N THR A 167 6.36 8.08 -14.09
CA THR A 167 5.96 9.08 -13.08
C THR A 167 4.78 8.64 -12.21
N LEU A 168 4.18 7.49 -12.48
CA LEU A 168 3.11 6.92 -11.63
C LEU A 168 3.65 6.07 -10.49
N GLY A 169 4.94 5.68 -10.54
CA GLY A 169 5.64 5.00 -9.46
C GLY A 169 5.39 3.49 -9.39
N ASP A 170 4.27 3.01 -9.87
CA ASP A 170 3.88 1.61 -9.90
C ASP A 170 3.55 1.17 -11.32
N PRO A 171 4.12 0.04 -11.81
CA PRO A 171 3.79 -0.48 -13.14
C PRO A 171 2.32 -0.84 -13.32
N GLY A 172 1.65 -1.28 -12.24
CA GLY A 172 0.22 -1.57 -12.26
C GLY A 172 -0.62 -0.31 -12.46
N LEU A 173 -0.30 0.78 -11.78
CA LEU A 173 -0.95 2.09 -11.96
C LEU A 173 -0.69 2.66 -13.35
N ALA A 174 0.55 2.53 -13.86
CA ALA A 174 0.87 2.93 -15.21
C ALA A 174 0.02 2.14 -16.24
N CYS A 175 -0.07 0.82 -16.07
CA CYS A 175 -0.90 -0.05 -16.91
C CYS A 175 -2.38 0.37 -16.85
N GLN A 176 -2.95 0.59 -15.68
CA GLN A 176 -4.34 1.05 -15.52
C GLN A 176 -4.59 2.38 -16.24
N PHE A 177 -3.71 3.35 -16.09
CA PHE A 177 -3.83 4.64 -16.75
C PHE A 177 -3.74 4.51 -18.29
N LEU A 178 -2.82 3.69 -18.79
CA LEU A 178 -2.67 3.44 -20.23
C LEU A 178 -3.90 2.71 -20.81
N ILE A 179 -4.49 1.76 -20.09
CA ILE A 179 -5.75 1.10 -20.49
C ILE A 179 -6.88 2.12 -20.64
N LEU A 180 -7.00 3.08 -19.72
CA LEU A 180 -8.01 4.15 -19.79
C LEU A 180 -7.77 5.10 -20.97
N ALA A 181 -6.51 5.36 -21.31
CA ALA A 181 -6.14 6.26 -22.38
C ALA A 181 -6.47 5.71 -23.77
N LEU A 182 -6.55 4.39 -23.96
CA LEU A 182 -6.86 3.78 -25.27
C LEU A 182 -8.23 4.22 -25.80
N PRO A 183 -9.38 3.98 -25.13
CA PRO A 183 -10.68 4.37 -25.63
C PRO A 183 -10.84 5.88 -25.71
N LEU A 184 -10.23 6.64 -24.77
CA LEU A 184 -10.27 8.09 -24.78
C LEU A 184 -9.48 8.69 -25.95
N GLY A 185 -8.33 8.08 -26.29
CA GLY A 185 -7.53 8.45 -27.43
C GLY A 185 -8.23 8.16 -28.77
N ILE A 186 -8.97 7.06 -28.87
CA ILE A 186 -9.83 6.78 -30.03
C ILE A 186 -10.92 7.87 -30.17
N GLY A 187 -11.54 8.27 -29.06
CA GLY A 187 -12.48 9.39 -29.00
C GLY A 187 -11.82 10.70 -29.41
N ALA A 188 -10.61 10.99 -28.93
CA ALA A 188 -9.84 12.17 -29.33
C ALA A 188 -9.56 12.19 -30.84
N ALA A 189 -9.21 11.06 -31.44
CA ALA A 189 -8.97 10.90 -32.86
C ALA A 189 -10.25 11.13 -33.67
N ALA A 190 -11.40 10.57 -33.21
CA ALA A 190 -12.69 10.73 -33.87
C ALA A 190 -13.17 12.20 -33.90
N LEU A 191 -12.88 12.97 -32.86
CA LEU A 191 -13.23 14.38 -32.73
C LEU A 191 -12.20 15.34 -33.38
N SER A 192 -11.16 14.83 -34.04
CA SER A 192 -10.04 15.61 -34.53
C SER A 192 -10.07 15.81 -36.01
N ALA A 193 -9.57 16.97 -36.49
CA ALA A 193 -9.23 17.21 -37.90
C ALA A 193 -8.13 16.26 -38.39
N SER A 194 -7.95 16.11 -39.72
CA SER A 194 -7.09 15.10 -40.34
C SER A 194 -5.66 15.04 -39.78
N ALA A 195 -4.99 16.17 -39.64
CA ALA A 195 -3.62 16.23 -39.11
C ALA A 195 -3.53 15.74 -37.64
N TRP A 196 -4.43 16.20 -36.78
CA TRP A 196 -4.50 15.77 -35.41
C TRP A 196 -4.94 14.32 -35.27
N ARG A 197 -5.73 13.79 -36.19
CA ARG A 197 -6.15 12.38 -36.22
C ARG A 197 -4.94 11.46 -36.43
N GLN A 198 -4.02 11.84 -37.31
CA GLN A 198 -2.76 11.10 -37.54
C GLN A 198 -1.87 11.14 -36.29
N ALA A 199 -1.71 12.32 -35.65
CA ALA A 199 -0.94 12.47 -34.43
C ALA A 199 -1.55 11.60 -33.27
N CYS A 200 -2.86 11.63 -33.09
CA CYS A 200 -3.53 10.77 -32.13
C CYS A 200 -3.29 9.28 -32.42
N GLY A 201 -3.27 8.87 -33.68
CA GLY A 201 -2.96 7.49 -34.09
C GLY A 201 -1.55 7.05 -33.68
N GLY A 202 -0.55 7.93 -33.92
CA GLY A 202 0.83 7.67 -33.47
C GLY A 202 0.97 7.57 -31.95
N LEU A 203 0.32 8.47 -31.20
CA LEU A 203 0.33 8.45 -29.73
C LEU A 203 -0.39 7.21 -29.16
N LEU A 204 -1.50 6.78 -29.79
CA LEU A 204 -2.17 5.53 -29.45
C LEU A 204 -1.28 4.30 -29.68
N GLY A 205 -0.49 4.30 -30.77
CA GLY A 205 0.48 3.26 -31.06
C GLY A 205 1.55 3.16 -29.96
N LEU A 206 2.04 4.29 -29.45
CA LEU A 206 2.98 4.34 -28.33
C LEU A 206 2.37 3.80 -27.04
N VAL A 207 1.14 4.19 -26.71
CA VAL A 207 0.41 3.69 -25.52
C VAL A 207 0.18 2.19 -25.62
N ALA A 208 -0.26 1.68 -26.78
CA ALA A 208 -0.45 0.26 -27.01
C ALA A 208 0.87 -0.52 -26.89
N SER A 209 1.97 0.00 -27.45
CA SER A 209 3.29 -0.61 -27.34
C SER A 209 3.75 -0.69 -25.87
N ALA A 210 3.57 0.36 -25.10
CA ALA A 210 3.93 0.34 -23.69
C ALA A 210 3.11 -0.73 -22.90
N LEU A 211 1.81 -0.83 -23.17
CA LEU A 211 0.97 -1.87 -22.55
C LEU A 211 1.43 -3.29 -22.86
N LEU A 212 2.05 -3.52 -24.01
CA LEU A 212 2.61 -4.83 -24.37
C LEU A 212 3.78 -5.22 -23.47
N PHE A 213 4.66 -4.25 -23.16
CA PHE A 213 5.89 -4.52 -22.40
C PHE A 213 5.70 -4.47 -20.89
N ILE A 214 4.79 -3.62 -20.38
CA ILE A 214 4.56 -3.48 -18.95
C ILE A 214 3.25 -4.11 -18.46
N GLY A 215 2.33 -4.44 -19.40
CA GLY A 215 1.00 -4.97 -19.09
C GLY A 215 1.08 -6.39 -18.55
N ARG A 216 0.31 -6.66 -17.49
CA ARG A 216 0.03 -8.02 -17.02
C ARG A 216 -1.12 -8.64 -17.83
N PRO A 217 -1.26 -9.96 -17.88
CA PRO A 217 -2.36 -10.61 -18.61
C PRO A 217 -3.75 -10.05 -18.28
N GLU A 218 -3.99 -9.70 -17.01
CA GLU A 218 -5.23 -9.08 -16.53
C GLU A 218 -5.48 -7.70 -17.18
N GLY A 219 -4.43 -6.90 -17.36
CA GLY A 219 -4.50 -5.60 -18.02
C GLY A 219 -4.84 -5.71 -19.51
N TRP A 220 -4.39 -6.74 -20.17
CA TRP A 220 -4.73 -6.98 -21.60
C TRP A 220 -6.19 -7.33 -21.79
N TRP A 221 -6.79 -8.15 -20.89
CA TRP A 221 -8.21 -8.43 -20.92
C TRP A 221 -9.06 -7.18 -20.69
N LEU A 222 -8.63 -6.31 -19.76
CA LEU A 222 -9.28 -5.02 -19.53
C LEU A 222 -9.17 -4.08 -20.73
N ALA A 223 -8.00 -4.01 -21.38
CA ALA A 223 -7.83 -3.24 -22.58
C ALA A 223 -8.72 -3.76 -23.72
N ALA A 224 -8.81 -5.08 -23.91
CA ALA A 224 -9.69 -5.70 -24.87
C ALA A 224 -11.18 -5.41 -24.57
N ALA A 225 -11.59 -5.48 -23.30
CA ALA A 225 -12.94 -5.13 -22.88
C ALA A 225 -13.25 -3.65 -23.12
N ALA A 226 -12.31 -2.74 -22.85
CA ALA A 226 -12.46 -1.31 -23.14
C ALA A 226 -12.63 -1.04 -24.64
N LEU A 227 -11.85 -1.72 -25.48
CA LEU A 227 -11.99 -1.63 -26.93
C LEU A 227 -13.32 -2.22 -27.43
N LEU A 228 -13.77 -3.33 -26.83
CA LEU A 228 -15.10 -3.90 -27.13
C LEU A 228 -16.21 -2.90 -26.82
N LEU A 229 -16.11 -2.14 -25.71
CA LEU A 229 -17.09 -1.08 -25.40
C LEU A 229 -17.08 0.05 -26.43
N VAL A 230 -15.95 0.38 -27.06
CA VAL A 230 -15.92 1.30 -28.21
C VAL A 230 -16.74 0.71 -29.36
N VAL A 231 -16.57 -0.56 -29.68
CA VAL A 231 -17.31 -1.24 -30.75
C VAL A 231 -18.81 -1.25 -30.43
N VAL A 232 -19.19 -1.64 -29.23
CA VAL A 232 -20.58 -1.64 -28.75
C VAL A 232 -21.16 -0.22 -28.84
N GLY A 233 -20.45 0.80 -28.40
CA GLY A 233 -20.86 2.20 -28.48
C GLY A 233 -21.11 2.64 -29.94
N ARG A 234 -20.25 2.22 -30.88
CA ARG A 234 -20.41 2.49 -32.32
C ARG A 234 -21.65 1.78 -32.91
N ILE A 235 -21.88 0.54 -32.51
CA ILE A 235 -23.08 -0.21 -32.91
C ILE A 235 -24.33 0.49 -32.42
N VAL A 236 -24.37 0.91 -31.16
CA VAL A 236 -25.49 1.62 -30.56
C VAL A 236 -25.71 2.98 -31.22
N GLN A 237 -24.63 3.71 -31.51
CA GLN A 237 -24.66 4.98 -32.26
C GLN A 237 -25.32 4.78 -33.62
N ALA A 238 -24.89 3.81 -34.42
CA ALA A 238 -25.45 3.53 -35.74
C ALA A 238 -26.94 3.14 -35.67
N ALA A 239 -27.31 2.28 -34.72
CA ALA A 239 -28.71 1.89 -34.49
C ALA A 239 -29.58 3.07 -34.06
N GLY A 240 -29.04 3.99 -33.24
CA GLY A 240 -29.75 5.19 -32.77
C GLY A 240 -30.07 6.20 -33.89
N HIS A 241 -29.22 6.29 -34.91
CA HIS A 241 -29.39 7.18 -36.06
C HIS A 241 -30.11 6.54 -37.26
N GLY A 242 -30.69 5.34 -37.09
CA GLY A 242 -31.43 4.65 -38.15
C GLY A 242 -30.57 4.11 -39.29
N GLY A 243 -29.23 4.07 -39.08
CA GLY A 243 -28.29 3.55 -40.04
C GLY A 243 -28.33 2.02 -40.15
N ARG A 244 -28.07 1.49 -41.35
CA ARG A 244 -27.85 0.05 -41.53
C ARG A 244 -26.45 -0.34 -41.06
N TRP A 245 -26.27 -1.61 -40.64
CA TRP A 245 -24.97 -2.15 -40.27
C TRP A 245 -23.90 -1.99 -41.37
N THR A 246 -24.33 -1.83 -42.62
CA THR A 246 -23.46 -1.55 -43.78
C THR A 246 -22.89 -0.15 -43.77
N ASP A 247 -23.49 0.79 -43.06
CA ASP A 247 -23.04 2.20 -43.01
C ASP A 247 -21.93 2.39 -41.99
N LEU A 248 -21.69 1.40 -41.13
CA LEU A 248 -20.53 1.31 -40.23
C LEU A 248 -19.21 1.02 -40.99
N ALA A 249 -19.29 0.38 -42.17
CA ALA A 249 -18.14 -0.05 -42.94
C ALA A 249 -17.28 1.10 -43.49
N PRO A 250 -17.81 2.22 -44.01
CA PRO A 250 -16.99 3.32 -44.53
C PRO A 250 -16.28 4.13 -43.46
N ASP A 251 -16.90 4.34 -42.28
CA ASP A 251 -16.30 5.07 -41.15
C ASP A 251 -15.29 4.22 -40.40
N LEU A 252 -15.50 2.90 -40.34
CA LEU A 252 -14.50 1.91 -39.90
C LEU A 252 -13.39 1.75 -40.96
N GLY A 253 -13.67 2.05 -42.25
CA GLY A 253 -12.83 1.77 -43.40
C GLY A 253 -11.52 2.57 -43.50
N GLY A 254 -11.40 3.70 -42.83
CA GLY A 254 -10.20 4.54 -42.95
C GLY A 254 -9.23 4.44 -41.77
N ALA A 255 -9.64 4.84 -40.60
CA ALA A 255 -8.79 4.93 -39.41
C ALA A 255 -9.19 3.91 -38.32
N GLY A 256 -10.47 3.61 -38.19
CA GLY A 256 -10.99 2.72 -37.12
C GLY A 256 -10.68 1.26 -37.43
N LEU A 257 -10.85 0.79 -38.65
CA LEU A 257 -10.49 -0.59 -39.04
C LEU A 257 -8.97 -0.79 -38.99
N ARG A 258 -8.16 0.24 -39.37
CA ARG A 258 -6.70 0.19 -39.21
C ARG A 258 -6.32 0.16 -37.72
N ALA A 259 -6.96 0.92 -36.85
CA ALA A 259 -6.74 0.87 -35.42
C ALA A 259 -7.18 -0.47 -34.81
N LEU A 260 -8.31 -1.04 -35.23
CA LEU A 260 -8.77 -2.37 -34.82
C LEU A 260 -7.89 -3.50 -35.42
N LEU A 261 -7.43 -3.38 -36.67
CA LEU A 261 -6.48 -4.29 -37.26
C LEU A 261 -5.10 -4.19 -36.61
N ILE A 262 -4.63 -2.99 -36.29
CA ILE A 262 -3.39 -2.77 -35.53
C ILE A 262 -3.55 -3.34 -34.11
N ALA A 263 -4.66 -3.08 -33.43
CA ALA A 263 -4.94 -3.66 -32.13
C ALA A 263 -5.06 -5.20 -32.20
N GLY A 264 -5.71 -5.74 -33.22
CA GLY A 264 -5.82 -7.18 -33.47
C GLY A 264 -4.46 -7.83 -33.81
N ILE A 265 -3.65 -7.16 -34.66
CA ILE A 265 -2.29 -7.61 -34.99
C ILE A 265 -1.41 -7.51 -33.74
N VAL A 266 -1.55 -6.45 -32.96
CA VAL A 266 -0.85 -6.26 -31.69
C VAL A 266 -1.22 -7.37 -30.69
N VAL A 267 -2.50 -7.71 -30.54
CA VAL A 267 -2.95 -8.85 -29.71
C VAL A 267 -2.41 -10.16 -30.26
N LEU A 268 -2.42 -10.37 -31.58
CA LEU A 268 -1.91 -11.59 -32.21
C LEU A 268 -0.39 -11.71 -32.06
N VAL A 269 0.35 -10.63 -32.20
CA VAL A 269 1.80 -10.55 -31.98
C VAL A 269 2.11 -10.82 -30.50
N VAL A 270 1.34 -10.27 -29.58
CA VAL A 270 1.50 -10.51 -28.13
C VAL A 270 1.26 -11.96 -27.77
N VAL A 271 0.17 -12.55 -28.26
CA VAL A 271 -0.11 -13.98 -28.03
C VAL A 271 0.97 -14.85 -28.65
N SER A 272 1.48 -14.45 -29.82
CA SER A 272 2.57 -15.17 -30.49
C SER A 272 3.91 -15.01 -29.77
N VAL A 273 4.26 -13.80 -29.31
CA VAL A 273 5.49 -13.51 -28.56
C VAL A 273 5.44 -14.14 -27.17
N SER A 274 4.28 -14.10 -26.48
CA SER A 274 4.13 -14.79 -25.20
C SER A 274 4.19 -16.31 -25.33
N ARG A 275 3.72 -16.88 -26.45
CA ARG A 275 3.93 -18.30 -26.74
C ARG A 275 5.38 -18.61 -27.14
N LEU A 276 6.07 -17.72 -27.86
CA LEU A 276 7.50 -17.85 -28.15
C LEU A 276 8.36 -17.75 -26.87
N ALA A 277 8.04 -16.85 -25.94
CA ALA A 277 8.68 -16.77 -24.64
C ALA A 277 8.45 -18.02 -23.78
N PHE A 278 7.31 -18.72 -23.97
CA PHE A 278 7.05 -20.02 -23.34
C PHE A 278 7.84 -21.18 -23.97
N LEU A 279 8.23 -21.04 -25.24
CA LEU A 279 9.05 -22.02 -25.97
C LEU A 279 10.56 -21.83 -25.77
N TYR A 280 11.00 -20.70 -25.18
CA TYR A 280 12.38 -20.42 -24.79
C TYR A 280 12.50 -20.25 -23.27
N PRO A 281 12.60 -21.33 -22.49
CA PRO A 281 12.68 -21.25 -21.03
C PRO A 281 14.00 -20.70 -20.48
N SER A 282 14.96 -20.35 -21.38
CA SER A 282 16.23 -19.74 -20.97
C SER A 282 16.21 -18.19 -20.87
N ALA A 283 15.19 -17.53 -21.42
CA ALA A 283 14.88 -16.17 -21.00
C ALA A 283 14.25 -16.26 -19.62
N LYS A 284 15.04 -16.05 -18.55
CA LYS A 284 14.48 -15.80 -17.21
C LYS A 284 13.33 -14.82 -17.41
N PRO A 285 12.07 -15.17 -17.09
CA PRO A 285 11.01 -14.17 -17.07
C PRO A 285 11.56 -13.05 -16.21
N LEU A 286 11.48 -11.82 -16.69
CA LEU A 286 11.78 -10.64 -15.89
C LEU A 286 11.07 -10.88 -14.57
N GLU A 287 11.87 -11.17 -13.51
CA GLU A 287 11.31 -11.42 -12.19
C GLU A 287 10.31 -10.30 -11.94
N PRO A 288 9.04 -10.60 -11.69
CA PRO A 288 8.09 -9.56 -11.36
C PRO A 288 8.72 -8.82 -10.19
N LEU A 289 9.00 -7.55 -10.37
CA LEU A 289 9.61 -6.70 -9.38
C LEU A 289 8.85 -6.90 -8.07
N GLN A 290 9.46 -7.66 -7.15
CA GLN A 290 8.98 -7.85 -5.81
C GLN A 290 8.98 -6.46 -5.18
N GLY A 291 7.85 -5.84 -5.06
CA GLY A 291 7.80 -4.57 -4.35
C GLY A 291 6.51 -3.77 -4.44
N THR A 292 5.65 -4.01 -5.41
CA THR A 292 4.49 -3.14 -5.59
C THR A 292 3.21 -3.84 -6.07
N SER A 293 3.08 -5.15 -5.87
CA SER A 293 1.76 -5.76 -5.96
C SER A 293 0.97 -5.33 -4.73
N LEU A 294 -0.18 -4.72 -4.93
CA LEU A 294 -1.16 -4.34 -3.89
C LEU A 294 -1.53 -5.50 -2.95
N LEU A 295 -1.15 -6.72 -3.33
CA LEU A 295 -1.21 -7.94 -2.57
C LEU A 295 0.09 -8.70 -2.85
N SER A 296 1.10 -8.56 -1.99
CA SER A 296 2.24 -9.48 -2.03
C SER A 296 1.72 -10.88 -1.72
N PRO A 297 1.88 -11.87 -2.62
CA PRO A 297 1.36 -13.20 -2.40
C PRO A 297 2.07 -13.83 -1.19
N THR A 298 1.36 -14.00 -0.10
CA THR A 298 1.86 -14.69 1.08
C THR A 298 1.72 -16.19 0.96
N THR A 299 0.73 -16.65 0.17
CA THR A 299 0.48 -18.07 -0.11
C THR A 299 1.13 -18.54 -1.41
N GLY A 300 1.72 -17.64 -2.21
CA GLY A 300 2.18 -17.93 -3.56
C GLY A 300 1.03 -18.06 -4.59
N ASN A 301 -0.22 -17.89 -4.16
CA ASN A 301 -1.39 -17.93 -5.03
C ASN A 301 -2.17 -16.61 -4.98
N PRO A 302 -1.95 -15.67 -5.93
CA PRO A 302 -2.58 -14.36 -5.94
C PRO A 302 -4.12 -14.38 -5.96
N ALA A 303 -4.73 -15.43 -6.51
CA ALA A 303 -6.18 -15.57 -6.55
C ALA A 303 -6.76 -15.91 -5.16
N ALA A 304 -6.07 -16.78 -4.41
CA ALA A 304 -6.45 -17.12 -3.04
C ALA A 304 -6.32 -15.91 -2.11
N ASP A 305 -5.25 -15.13 -2.27
CA ASP A 305 -5.00 -13.92 -1.47
C ASP A 305 -6.09 -12.87 -1.73
N ARG A 306 -6.49 -12.66 -2.99
CA ARG A 306 -7.61 -11.76 -3.33
C ARG A 306 -8.94 -12.26 -2.75
N ALA A 307 -9.22 -13.56 -2.84
CA ALA A 307 -10.45 -14.13 -2.29
C ALA A 307 -10.52 -13.94 -0.76
N ALA A 308 -9.41 -14.11 -0.06
CA ALA A 308 -9.30 -13.84 1.37
C ALA A 308 -9.56 -12.36 1.68
N ALA A 309 -8.90 -11.42 0.96
CA ALA A 309 -9.10 -9.99 1.16
C ALA A 309 -10.57 -9.57 0.93
N VAL A 310 -11.22 -10.10 -0.09
CA VAL A 310 -12.64 -9.83 -0.38
C VAL A 310 -13.53 -10.37 0.74
N ARG A 311 -13.30 -11.60 1.19
CA ARG A 311 -14.07 -12.22 2.28
C ARG A 311 -13.94 -11.41 3.58
N ASP A 312 -12.72 -11.07 3.97
CA ASP A 312 -12.45 -10.32 5.19
C ASP A 312 -13.03 -8.89 5.10
N THR A 313 -13.05 -8.32 3.90
CA THR A 313 -13.73 -7.04 3.65
C THR A 313 -15.25 -7.12 3.87
N PHE A 314 -15.90 -8.23 3.48
CA PHE A 314 -17.33 -8.41 3.77
C PHE A 314 -17.61 -8.47 5.28
N VAL A 315 -16.76 -9.14 6.04
CA VAL A 315 -16.89 -9.17 7.52
C VAL A 315 -16.73 -7.76 8.08
N LEU A 316 -15.78 -6.99 7.57
CA LEU A 316 -15.58 -5.59 8.00
C LEU A 316 -16.80 -4.71 7.70
N ILE A 317 -17.45 -4.89 6.54
CA ILE A 317 -18.70 -4.18 6.19
C ILE A 317 -19.81 -4.49 7.21
N LEU A 318 -19.92 -5.75 7.63
CA LEU A 318 -20.94 -6.16 8.61
C LEU A 318 -20.67 -5.58 10.01
N HIS A 319 -19.40 -5.44 10.40
CA HIS A 319 -19.01 -4.80 11.66
C HIS A 319 -19.21 -3.28 11.64
N HIS A 320 -19.00 -2.64 10.48
CA HIS A 320 -19.11 -1.19 10.32
C HIS A 320 -20.14 -0.78 9.25
N PRO A 321 -21.45 -1.01 9.45
CA PRO A 321 -22.48 -0.73 8.44
C PRO A 321 -22.62 0.75 8.09
N LEU A 322 -22.18 1.67 8.98
CA LEU A 322 -22.14 3.12 8.74
C LEU A 322 -20.82 3.58 8.11
N GLY A 323 -19.85 2.67 7.94
CA GLY A 323 -18.53 2.93 7.38
C GLY A 323 -17.50 3.34 8.42
N VAL A 324 -16.23 3.19 8.04
CA VAL A 324 -15.05 3.52 8.87
C VAL A 324 -14.48 4.91 8.59
N GLY A 325 -15.10 5.64 7.68
CA GLY A 325 -14.65 6.93 7.16
C GLY A 325 -13.81 6.79 5.89
N PRO A 326 -13.94 7.75 4.94
CA PRO A 326 -13.16 7.77 3.70
C PRO A 326 -11.65 7.72 3.97
N GLY A 327 -10.91 6.85 3.28
CA GLY A 327 -9.48 6.59 3.51
C GLY A 327 -9.19 5.72 4.74
N GLY A 328 -10.21 5.24 5.45
CA GLY A 328 -10.09 4.46 6.68
C GLY A 328 -9.87 2.96 6.49
N PHE A 329 -10.09 2.43 5.28
CA PHE A 329 -10.03 0.99 5.00
C PHE A 329 -8.78 0.31 5.56
N ARG A 330 -7.60 0.81 5.20
CA ARG A 330 -6.32 0.21 5.60
C ARG A 330 -6.17 0.03 7.11
N HIS A 331 -6.69 0.96 7.91
CA HIS A 331 -6.60 0.91 9.36
C HIS A 331 -7.63 -0.05 9.96
N ALA A 332 -8.84 -0.05 9.41
CA ALA A 332 -9.92 -0.91 9.87
C ALA A 332 -9.74 -2.36 9.42
N PHE A 333 -9.12 -2.61 8.27
CA PHE A 333 -8.91 -3.96 7.75
C PHE A 333 -8.11 -4.84 8.72
N LEU A 334 -7.22 -4.26 9.51
CA LEU A 334 -6.46 -4.98 10.55
C LEU A 334 -7.36 -5.58 11.63
N GLU A 335 -8.54 -5.01 11.88
CA GLU A 335 -9.50 -5.55 12.85
C GLU A 335 -10.01 -6.94 12.46
N VAL A 336 -10.15 -7.18 11.16
CA VAL A 336 -10.84 -8.35 10.63
C VAL A 336 -9.89 -9.36 10.00
N ALA A 337 -8.79 -8.90 9.41
CA ALA A 337 -7.84 -9.77 8.70
C ALA A 337 -7.30 -10.92 9.58
N TRP A 338 -7.23 -10.72 10.90
CA TRP A 338 -6.72 -11.68 11.86
C TRP A 338 -7.81 -12.45 12.59
N THR A 339 -8.95 -11.80 12.91
CA THR A 339 -10.03 -12.40 13.70
C THR A 339 -10.96 -13.26 12.87
N ALA A 340 -11.21 -12.89 11.61
CA ALA A 340 -12.16 -13.59 10.73
C ALA A 340 -11.55 -14.77 9.97
N SER A 341 -10.23 -14.83 9.85
CA SER A 341 -9.53 -15.87 9.11
C SER A 341 -8.16 -16.15 9.71
N PRO A 342 -8.03 -17.20 10.54
CA PRO A 342 -6.75 -17.65 11.08
C PRO A 342 -5.69 -17.94 10.00
N ASN A 343 -6.14 -18.25 8.80
CA ASN A 343 -5.29 -18.50 7.63
C ASN A 343 -5.21 -17.28 6.69
N SER A 344 -5.45 -16.06 7.20
CA SER A 344 -5.31 -14.88 6.35
C SER A 344 -3.85 -14.74 5.89
N PRO A 345 -3.62 -14.58 4.58
CA PRO A 345 -2.28 -14.43 4.03
C PRO A 345 -1.60 -13.10 4.39
N PHE A 346 -2.28 -12.22 5.14
CA PHE A 346 -1.79 -10.90 5.45
C PHE A 346 -1.00 -10.89 6.76
N SER A 347 0.28 -10.57 6.69
CA SER A 347 1.17 -10.36 7.84
C SER A 347 1.32 -8.87 8.17
N LEU A 348 1.95 -8.53 9.31
CA LEU A 348 2.27 -7.13 9.66
C LEU A 348 3.09 -6.40 8.58
N SER A 349 3.91 -7.14 7.84
CA SER A 349 4.70 -6.63 6.72
C SER A 349 3.93 -6.57 5.40
N HIS A 350 2.78 -7.25 5.29
CA HIS A 350 2.00 -7.41 4.07
C HIS A 350 0.54 -7.06 4.30
N GLN A 351 0.28 -5.83 4.74
CA GLN A 351 -1.08 -5.34 4.93
C GLN A 351 -1.75 -5.10 3.58
N ALA A 352 -2.98 -5.57 3.43
CA ALA A 352 -3.79 -5.16 2.29
C ALA A 352 -4.05 -3.65 2.38
N ILE A 353 -3.52 -2.91 1.42
CA ILE A 353 -3.76 -1.47 1.31
C ILE A 353 -5.17 -1.22 0.79
N HIS A 354 -5.67 -2.14 -0.06
CA HIS A 354 -6.97 -2.11 -0.69
C HIS A 354 -7.56 -3.53 -0.79
N PRO A 355 -8.89 -3.70 -0.77
CA PRO A 355 -9.55 -5.01 -0.88
C PRO A 355 -9.43 -5.64 -2.28
N GLY A 356 -8.72 -5.00 -3.21
CA GLY A 356 -8.68 -5.43 -4.61
C GLY A 356 -10.02 -5.21 -5.36
N ASN A 357 -10.96 -4.47 -4.77
CA ASN A 357 -12.25 -4.10 -5.36
C ASN A 357 -12.71 -2.75 -4.80
N ALA A 358 -12.74 -1.72 -5.66
CA ALA A 358 -13.06 -0.36 -5.25
C ALA A 358 -14.51 -0.16 -4.76
N PHE A 359 -15.47 -0.97 -5.23
CA PHE A 359 -16.84 -0.88 -4.75
C PHE A 359 -16.97 -1.37 -3.31
N LEU A 360 -16.27 -2.45 -2.97
CA LEU A 360 -16.19 -2.94 -1.59
C LEU A 360 -15.48 -1.93 -0.70
N GLU A 361 -14.39 -1.34 -1.18
CA GLU A 361 -13.65 -0.32 -0.44
C GLU A 361 -14.50 0.89 -0.13
N MET A 362 -15.20 1.44 -1.14
CA MET A 362 -16.16 2.53 -0.93
C MET A 362 -17.28 2.14 0.03
N THR A 363 -17.72 0.87 0.03
CA THR A 363 -18.73 0.39 0.97
C THR A 363 -18.21 0.36 2.40
N VAL A 364 -16.98 -0.12 2.63
CA VAL A 364 -16.34 -0.07 3.96
C VAL A 364 -16.17 1.36 4.43
N GLU A 365 -15.74 2.24 3.55
CA GLU A 365 -15.37 3.62 3.92
C GLU A 365 -16.59 4.52 4.14
N THR A 366 -17.64 4.39 3.31
CA THR A 366 -18.81 5.27 3.34
C THR A 366 -20.06 4.59 3.88
N GLY A 367 -19.97 3.33 4.29
CA GLY A 367 -21.07 2.50 4.75
C GLY A 367 -21.92 1.92 3.61
N LEU A 368 -22.81 1.01 3.96
CA LEU A 368 -23.66 0.28 3.00
C LEU A 368 -24.43 1.20 2.04
N LEU A 369 -25.04 2.28 2.57
CA LEU A 369 -25.79 3.23 1.75
C LEU A 369 -24.88 4.02 0.81
N GLY A 370 -23.69 4.42 1.28
CA GLY A 370 -22.71 5.14 0.47
C GLY A 370 -22.14 4.27 -0.65
N GLY A 371 -21.76 3.03 -0.34
CA GLY A 371 -21.27 2.07 -1.32
C GLY A 371 -22.30 1.74 -2.39
N LEU A 372 -23.56 1.49 -2.00
CA LEU A 372 -24.65 1.26 -2.93
C LEU A 372 -24.92 2.49 -3.81
N ALA A 373 -24.96 3.69 -3.22
CA ALA A 373 -25.14 4.93 -3.96
C ALA A 373 -24.01 5.16 -4.97
N PHE A 374 -22.78 4.85 -4.62
CA PHE A 374 -21.64 4.93 -5.53
C PHE A 374 -21.73 3.92 -6.67
N ALA A 375 -22.05 2.66 -6.39
CA ALA A 375 -22.23 1.63 -7.43
C ALA A 375 -23.35 1.99 -8.41
N LEU A 376 -24.49 2.46 -7.89
CA LEU A 376 -25.60 2.94 -8.71
C LEU A 376 -25.24 4.19 -9.50
N LEU A 377 -24.43 5.10 -8.94
CA LEU A 377 -23.94 6.28 -9.65
C LEU A 377 -23.11 5.88 -10.87
N VAL A 378 -22.15 4.94 -10.72
CA VAL A 378 -21.36 4.43 -11.83
C VAL A 378 -22.26 3.78 -12.90
N LEU A 379 -23.21 2.94 -12.50
CA LEU A 379 -24.16 2.30 -13.41
C LEU A 379 -25.00 3.34 -14.18
N VAL A 380 -25.55 4.33 -13.48
CA VAL A 380 -26.35 5.40 -14.11
C VAL A 380 -25.50 6.22 -15.09
N LEU A 381 -24.23 6.52 -14.75
CA LEU A 381 -23.33 7.23 -15.66
C LEU A 381 -23.02 6.40 -16.92
N LEU A 382 -22.85 5.10 -16.80
CA LEU A 382 -22.65 4.19 -17.94
C LEU A 382 -23.90 4.16 -18.85
N LEU A 383 -25.09 4.02 -18.26
CA LEU A 383 -26.35 4.05 -19.01
C LEU A 383 -26.58 5.40 -19.70
N GLN A 384 -26.20 6.49 -19.04
CA GLN A 384 -26.30 7.82 -19.61
C GLN A 384 -25.28 8.04 -20.75
N ALA A 385 -24.05 7.51 -20.63
CA ALA A 385 -23.07 7.54 -21.71
C ALA A 385 -23.54 6.72 -22.92
N LEU A 386 -24.17 5.56 -22.69
CA LEU A 386 -24.80 4.75 -23.72
C LEU A 386 -25.98 5.50 -24.41
N LEU A 387 -26.79 6.18 -23.63
CA LEU A 387 -27.89 7.01 -24.16
C LEU A 387 -27.34 8.20 -25.00
N ALA A 388 -26.27 8.84 -24.55
CA ALA A 388 -25.59 9.91 -25.30
C ALA A 388 -25.02 9.38 -26.61
N ALA A 389 -24.40 8.20 -26.63
CA ALA A 389 -23.91 7.57 -27.84
C ALA A 389 -25.04 7.25 -28.83
N ALA A 390 -26.22 6.85 -28.32
CA ALA A 390 -27.36 6.46 -29.15
C ALA A 390 -28.18 7.63 -29.72
N ARG A 391 -28.32 8.74 -28.98
CA ARG A 391 -29.32 9.79 -29.24
C ARG A 391 -28.76 11.21 -29.34
N ALA A 392 -27.49 11.44 -28.99
CA ALA A 392 -26.90 12.76 -29.09
C ALA A 392 -26.67 13.13 -30.56
N GLU A 393 -26.85 14.42 -30.90
CA GLU A 393 -26.53 14.92 -32.23
C GLU A 393 -25.00 14.87 -32.50
N PRO A 394 -24.55 14.55 -33.73
CA PRO A 394 -23.16 14.61 -34.08
C PRO A 394 -22.58 16.03 -33.88
N PRO A 395 -21.35 16.17 -33.36
CA PRO A 395 -20.39 15.13 -32.96
C PRO A 395 -20.46 14.68 -31.49
N TRP A 396 -21.52 15.01 -30.73
CA TRP A 396 -21.68 14.64 -29.32
C TRP A 396 -21.90 13.13 -29.10
N ASP A 397 -22.43 12.43 -30.08
CA ASP A 397 -22.57 10.98 -30.13
C ASP A 397 -21.18 10.28 -29.98
N ASN A 398 -20.16 10.81 -30.67
CA ASN A 398 -18.79 10.34 -30.53
C ASN A 398 -18.21 10.59 -29.12
N VAL A 399 -18.61 11.68 -28.46
CA VAL A 399 -18.29 11.95 -27.05
C VAL A 399 -18.94 10.90 -26.16
N GLY A 400 -20.20 10.54 -26.43
CA GLY A 400 -20.91 9.48 -25.73
C GLY A 400 -20.19 8.13 -25.81
N VAL A 401 -19.72 7.74 -27.01
CA VAL A 401 -18.95 6.50 -27.21
C VAL A 401 -17.63 6.53 -26.42
N ALA A 402 -16.87 7.62 -26.46
CA ALA A 402 -15.61 7.76 -25.73
C ALA A 402 -15.81 7.71 -24.22
N ALA A 403 -16.87 8.38 -23.73
CA ALA A 403 -17.21 8.39 -22.30
C ALA A 403 -17.70 7.01 -21.82
N LEU A 404 -18.52 6.30 -22.61
CA LEU A 404 -18.96 4.93 -22.32
C LEU A 404 -17.76 4.00 -22.15
N ALA A 405 -16.84 4.00 -23.09
CA ALA A 405 -15.68 3.13 -23.08
C ALA A 405 -14.69 3.51 -21.95
N GLY A 406 -14.46 4.81 -21.71
CA GLY A 406 -13.62 5.29 -20.63
C GLY A 406 -14.20 4.95 -19.24
N LEU A 407 -15.47 5.21 -18.98
CA LEU A 407 -16.13 4.86 -17.72
C LEU A 407 -16.25 3.34 -17.54
N GLY A 408 -16.50 2.60 -18.62
CA GLY A 408 -16.54 1.14 -18.58
C GLY A 408 -15.18 0.53 -18.25
N ALA A 409 -14.10 1.08 -18.82
CA ALA A 409 -12.74 0.68 -18.46
C ALA A 409 -12.43 0.99 -16.98
N LEU A 410 -12.81 2.17 -16.48
CA LEU A 410 -12.70 2.52 -15.05
C LEU A 410 -13.47 1.56 -14.16
N ALA A 411 -14.72 1.21 -14.52
CA ALA A 411 -15.52 0.25 -13.78
C ALA A 411 -14.88 -1.15 -13.79
N GLY A 412 -14.33 -1.60 -14.92
CA GLY A 412 -13.61 -2.86 -15.03
C GLY A 412 -12.35 -2.89 -14.15
N ILE A 413 -11.56 -1.83 -14.15
CA ILE A 413 -10.39 -1.67 -13.29
C ILE A 413 -10.81 -1.68 -11.80
N ALA A 414 -11.97 -1.08 -11.49
CA ALA A 414 -12.51 -1.02 -10.12
C ALA A 414 -12.84 -2.39 -9.52
N PHE A 415 -13.15 -3.38 -10.34
CA PHE A 415 -13.32 -4.77 -9.89
C PHE A 415 -11.99 -5.46 -9.53
N LEU A 416 -10.87 -4.96 -10.06
CA LEU A 416 -9.54 -5.56 -9.88
C LEU A 416 -8.60 -4.69 -9.04
N GLY A 417 -9.03 -3.52 -8.59
CA GLY A 417 -8.21 -2.57 -7.85
C GLY A 417 -9.03 -1.44 -7.23
N ALA A 418 -8.35 -0.38 -6.80
CA ALA A 418 -8.94 0.81 -6.19
C ALA A 418 -8.64 2.10 -7.00
N PRO A 419 -9.07 2.20 -8.28
CA PRO A 419 -8.68 3.29 -9.16
C PRO A 419 -9.19 4.66 -8.67
N TYR A 420 -10.27 4.70 -7.88
CA TYR A 420 -10.87 5.96 -7.44
C TYR A 420 -10.14 6.62 -6.28
N GLN A 421 -9.30 5.88 -5.55
CA GLN A 421 -8.43 6.42 -4.51
C GLN A 421 -7.11 6.97 -5.05
N GLU A 422 -6.72 6.51 -6.24
CA GLU A 422 -5.56 7.04 -6.90
C GLU A 422 -5.89 8.33 -7.65
N ALA A 423 -5.05 9.37 -7.48
CA ALA A 423 -5.31 10.71 -8.01
C ALA A 423 -5.51 10.72 -9.53
N THR A 424 -4.74 9.92 -10.27
CA THR A 424 -4.78 9.91 -11.75
C THR A 424 -6.05 9.30 -12.32
N PRO A 425 -6.51 8.08 -11.93
CA PRO A 425 -7.80 7.57 -12.38
C PRO A 425 -8.99 8.35 -11.80
N SER A 426 -8.86 8.87 -10.57
CA SER A 426 -9.93 9.65 -9.93
C SER A 426 -10.26 10.93 -10.70
N ILE A 427 -9.25 11.70 -11.14
CA ILE A 427 -9.49 12.91 -11.94
C ILE A 427 -10.24 12.56 -13.25
N LEU A 428 -9.87 11.46 -13.91
CA LEU A 428 -10.55 11.00 -15.14
C LEU A 428 -11.99 10.63 -14.87
N PHE A 429 -12.29 9.92 -13.77
CA PHE A 429 -13.66 9.55 -13.40
C PHE A 429 -14.55 10.80 -13.27
N TRP A 430 -14.13 11.77 -12.48
CA TRP A 430 -14.94 12.95 -12.21
C TRP A 430 -15.12 13.86 -13.45
N VAL A 431 -14.05 13.99 -14.26
CA VAL A 431 -14.14 14.75 -15.52
C VAL A 431 -15.04 14.04 -16.52
N LEU A 432 -14.92 12.71 -16.71
CA LEU A 432 -15.77 11.94 -17.62
C LEU A 432 -17.22 11.95 -17.16
N ALA A 433 -17.49 11.82 -15.87
CA ALA A 433 -18.83 11.95 -15.31
C ALA A 433 -19.45 13.32 -15.67
N GLY A 434 -18.67 14.40 -15.61
CA GLY A 434 -19.07 15.73 -16.04
C GLY A 434 -19.35 15.80 -17.55
N ILE A 435 -18.48 15.23 -18.37
CA ILE A 435 -18.61 15.19 -19.85
C ILE A 435 -19.90 14.45 -20.24
N VAL A 436 -20.23 13.32 -19.60
CA VAL A 436 -21.49 12.60 -19.86
C VAL A 436 -22.72 13.49 -19.61
N GLN A 437 -22.71 14.24 -18.51
CA GLN A 437 -23.83 15.15 -18.21
C GLN A 437 -23.96 16.29 -19.24
N VAL A 438 -22.83 16.75 -19.80
CA VAL A 438 -22.80 17.77 -20.85
C VAL A 438 -23.33 17.19 -22.16
N SER A 439 -22.90 15.98 -22.56
CA SER A 439 -23.31 15.33 -23.82
C SER A 439 -24.78 14.98 -23.87
N LEU A 440 -25.42 14.65 -22.73
CA LEU A 440 -26.85 14.36 -22.63
C LEU A 440 -27.77 15.56 -23.02
N ARG A 441 -27.26 16.78 -23.02
CA ARG A 441 -28.01 17.96 -23.46
C ARG A 441 -28.39 17.86 -24.92
N SER A 442 -27.46 17.38 -25.75
CA SER A 442 -27.72 17.18 -27.20
C SER A 442 -28.61 15.97 -27.49
N ALA A 443 -28.77 15.05 -26.51
CA ALA A 443 -29.66 13.89 -26.62
C ALA A 443 -31.14 14.19 -26.26
N GLY A 444 -31.49 15.46 -26.00
CA GLY A 444 -32.86 15.85 -25.63
C GLY A 444 -33.29 15.46 -24.22
N ALA A 445 -32.39 14.93 -23.38
CA ALA A 445 -32.68 14.66 -21.97
C ALA A 445 -32.85 15.99 -21.22
N VAL A 446 -34.02 16.24 -20.64
CA VAL A 446 -34.35 17.49 -19.90
C VAL A 446 -33.82 17.39 -18.48
N PRO A 447 -32.69 17.99 -18.16
CA PRO A 447 -32.15 17.97 -16.80
C PRO A 447 -32.81 19.06 -15.94
N ARG A 448 -33.03 18.77 -14.64
CA ARG A 448 -33.52 19.78 -13.69
C ARG A 448 -32.40 20.75 -13.28
N PRO A 449 -32.68 22.04 -13.06
CA PRO A 449 -31.68 23.02 -12.67
C PRO A 449 -31.04 22.68 -11.31
N LEU A 450 -29.72 22.80 -11.22
CA LEU A 450 -28.98 22.63 -9.98
C LEU A 450 -29.03 23.96 -9.20
N SER A 451 -30.03 24.12 -8.32
CA SER A 451 -30.25 25.36 -7.58
C SER A 451 -29.23 25.59 -6.45
N LEU A 452 -28.41 24.58 -6.10
CA LEU A 452 -27.49 24.64 -4.96
C LEU A 452 -26.20 25.46 -5.20
N LEU A 453 -25.79 25.68 -6.46
CA LEU A 453 -24.46 26.24 -6.76
C LEU A 453 -24.50 27.63 -7.43
N VAL A 454 -25.66 28.16 -7.70
CA VAL A 454 -25.79 29.54 -8.20
C VAL A 454 -26.59 30.29 -7.17
N PRO A 455 -26.04 31.33 -6.53
CA PRO A 455 -26.83 32.22 -5.69
C PRO A 455 -28.04 32.67 -6.51
N ARG A 456 -29.26 32.49 -5.97
CA ARG A 456 -30.45 33.10 -6.53
C ARG A 456 -30.11 34.58 -6.73
N GLU A 457 -30.07 35.06 -7.96
CA GLU A 457 -30.13 36.49 -8.21
C GLU A 457 -31.42 36.99 -7.54
N ARG A 458 -31.29 37.43 -6.30
CA ARG A 458 -32.24 38.35 -5.74
C ARG A 458 -32.14 39.62 -6.56
N ALA A 459 -33.24 39.99 -7.18
CA ALA A 459 -33.42 41.23 -7.91
C ALA A 459 -32.63 42.36 -7.27
N ALA A 460 -31.92 43.06 -8.10
CA ALA A 460 -30.96 44.12 -7.78
C ALA A 460 -31.48 45.13 -6.73
N GLY A 461 -31.06 44.91 -5.50
CA GLY A 461 -30.84 45.96 -4.53
C GLY A 461 -29.33 46.20 -4.46
N ALA A 462 -28.88 47.25 -5.12
CA ALA A 462 -27.45 47.49 -5.43
C ALA A 462 -26.47 47.68 -4.25
N GLY A 463 -26.88 47.39 -3.01
CA GLY A 463 -26.03 47.58 -1.84
C GLY A 463 -25.66 46.33 -1.05
N ARG A 464 -26.52 45.32 -1.00
CA ARG A 464 -26.28 44.08 -0.18
C ARG A 464 -25.64 42.93 -0.97
N GLY A 465 -25.90 42.81 -2.27
CA GLY A 465 -25.34 41.78 -3.10
C GLY A 465 -23.83 41.88 -3.30
N GLY A 466 -23.31 43.09 -3.45
CA GLY A 466 -21.87 43.34 -3.58
C GLY A 466 -21.07 43.02 -2.31
N ARG A 467 -21.64 43.31 -1.12
CA ARG A 467 -21.00 42.95 0.16
C ARG A 467 -20.96 41.46 0.44
N LEU A 468 -22.02 40.73 0.08
CA LEU A 468 -22.07 39.28 0.19
C LEU A 468 -21.12 38.57 -0.80
N ALA A 469 -21.01 39.05 -2.03
CA ALA A 469 -20.06 38.55 -3.00
C ALA A 469 -18.60 38.82 -2.59
N ALA A 470 -18.30 40.00 -2.05
CA ALA A 470 -16.99 40.34 -1.53
C ALA A 470 -16.65 39.50 -0.29
N ALA A 471 -17.59 39.30 0.64
CA ALA A 471 -17.41 38.43 1.81
C ALA A 471 -17.19 36.97 1.40
N ALA A 472 -17.93 36.44 0.42
CA ALA A 472 -17.73 35.10 -0.12
C ALA A 472 -16.37 34.97 -0.82
N GLY A 473 -15.92 35.98 -1.56
CA GLY A 473 -14.59 36.05 -2.17
C GLY A 473 -13.46 36.07 -1.12
N LEU A 474 -13.61 36.87 -0.06
CA LEU A 474 -12.64 36.90 1.06
C LEU A 474 -12.61 35.56 1.82
N ALA A 475 -13.77 34.97 2.11
CA ALA A 475 -13.88 33.66 2.73
C ALA A 475 -13.21 32.57 1.88
N TRP A 476 -13.36 32.64 0.54
CA TRP A 476 -12.70 31.74 -0.38
C TRP A 476 -11.17 31.94 -0.39
N ILE A 477 -10.69 33.18 -0.43
CA ILE A 477 -9.24 33.49 -0.34
C ILE A 477 -8.66 32.96 0.98
N ALA A 478 -9.36 33.17 2.09
CA ALA A 478 -8.95 32.68 3.39
C ALA A 478 -8.91 31.14 3.42
N ALA A 479 -9.92 30.49 2.86
CA ALA A 479 -9.96 29.02 2.74
C ALA A 479 -8.84 28.51 1.83
N ALA A 480 -8.57 29.15 0.69
CA ALA A 480 -7.48 28.80 -0.22
C ALA A 480 -6.10 29.00 0.44
N ALA A 481 -5.93 30.11 1.17
CA ALA A 481 -4.69 30.38 1.93
C ALA A 481 -4.48 29.36 3.07
N GLY A 482 -5.53 29.06 3.84
CA GLY A 482 -5.50 28.04 4.90
C GLY A 482 -5.16 26.66 4.36
N LEU A 483 -5.73 26.31 3.22
CA LEU A 483 -5.47 25.04 2.57
C LEU A 483 -4.06 24.99 1.94
N GLY A 484 -3.58 26.11 1.38
CA GLY A 484 -2.19 26.25 0.92
C GLY A 484 -1.19 26.07 2.06
N PHE A 485 -1.42 26.72 3.21
CA PHE A 485 -0.62 26.52 4.41
C PHE A 485 -0.61 25.05 4.86
N PHE A 486 -1.77 24.42 4.86
CA PHE A 486 -1.93 23.01 5.24
C PHE A 486 -1.19 22.05 4.29
N VAL A 487 -1.22 22.30 2.97
CA VAL A 487 -0.43 21.52 1.99
C VAL A 487 1.07 21.68 2.25
N VAL A 488 1.54 22.88 2.51
CA VAL A 488 2.97 23.15 2.84
C VAL A 488 3.37 22.48 4.15
N ASP A 489 2.53 22.57 5.19
CA ASP A 489 2.78 21.91 6.48
C ASP A 489 2.87 20.37 6.29
N ARG A 490 1.98 19.81 5.48
CA ARG A 490 1.98 18.37 5.15
C ARG A 490 3.20 17.96 4.33
N ALA A 491 3.65 18.80 3.38
CA ALA A 491 4.87 18.54 2.62
C ALA A 491 6.10 18.49 3.55
N ARG A 492 6.20 19.45 4.48
CA ARG A 492 7.26 19.47 5.49
C ARG A 492 7.22 18.23 6.39
N ALA A 493 6.01 17.81 6.80
CA ALA A 493 5.84 16.56 7.55
C ALA A 493 6.30 15.34 6.76
N SER A 494 5.98 15.27 5.47
CA SER A 494 6.38 14.17 4.59
C SER A 494 7.90 14.11 4.40
N MET A 495 8.56 15.27 4.17
CA MET A 495 10.03 15.34 4.09
C MET A 495 10.71 14.91 5.38
N ALA A 496 10.23 15.42 6.53
CA ALA A 496 10.78 15.04 7.83
C ALA A 496 10.52 13.54 8.16
N THR A 497 9.40 12.98 7.71
CA THR A 497 9.13 11.54 7.83
C THR A 497 10.13 10.72 7.04
N LEU A 498 10.41 11.09 5.78
CA LEU A 498 11.41 10.41 4.94
C LEU A 498 12.81 10.47 5.55
N GLU A 499 13.22 11.67 6.02
CA GLU A 499 14.48 11.87 6.73
C GLU A 499 14.58 10.99 7.98
N GLY A 500 13.52 10.97 8.79
CA GLY A 500 13.44 10.14 10.00
C GLY A 500 13.47 8.64 9.71
N GLN A 501 12.79 8.17 8.65
CA GLN A 501 12.84 6.78 8.20
C GLN A 501 14.25 6.40 7.75
N GLY A 502 14.89 7.22 6.92
CA GLY A 502 16.27 6.99 6.48
C GLY A 502 17.23 6.86 7.65
N ALA A 503 17.15 7.78 8.63
CA ALA A 503 17.96 7.76 9.84
C ALA A 503 17.66 6.51 10.70
N PHE A 504 16.38 6.12 10.83
CA PHE A 504 15.98 4.93 11.60
C PHE A 504 16.57 3.65 11.01
N TYR A 505 16.43 3.44 9.70
CA TYR A 505 16.98 2.25 9.04
C TYR A 505 18.52 2.25 8.95
N ALA A 506 19.14 3.42 9.02
CA ALA A 506 20.59 3.55 9.18
C ALA A 506 21.08 3.32 10.63
N GLY A 507 20.18 3.03 11.59
CA GLY A 507 20.51 2.85 13.00
C GLY A 507 20.76 4.15 13.77
N GLN A 508 20.56 5.31 13.16
CA GLN A 508 20.74 6.63 13.75
C GLN A 508 19.48 7.07 14.52
N TYR A 509 19.13 6.37 15.57
CA TYR A 509 17.84 6.53 16.28
C TYR A 509 17.66 7.94 16.88
N ALA A 510 18.72 8.60 17.35
CA ALA A 510 18.64 9.95 17.85
C ALA A 510 18.28 10.98 16.76
N ALA A 511 18.92 10.86 15.59
CA ALA A 511 18.59 11.69 14.42
C ALA A 511 17.17 11.42 13.93
N ALA A 512 16.73 10.15 13.93
CA ALA A 512 15.37 9.77 13.60
C ALA A 512 14.35 10.45 14.53
N LEU A 513 14.58 10.46 15.86
CA LEU A 513 13.72 11.13 16.82
C LEU A 513 13.66 12.64 16.62
N GLN A 514 14.77 13.28 16.28
CA GLN A 514 14.79 14.72 15.97
C GLN A 514 13.92 15.03 14.74
N ALA A 515 14.02 14.21 13.70
CA ALA A 515 13.21 14.36 12.49
C ALA A 515 11.73 14.12 12.77
N PHE A 516 11.38 13.04 13.48
CA PHE A 516 9.98 12.74 13.85
C PHE A 516 9.42 13.75 14.87
N GLY A 517 10.24 14.35 15.72
CA GLY A 517 9.85 15.35 16.72
C GLY A 517 9.43 16.70 16.13
N ARG A 518 9.64 16.95 14.84
CA ARG A 518 9.16 18.16 14.18
C ARG A 518 7.63 18.23 14.24
N ALA A 519 7.09 19.34 14.67
CA ALA A 519 5.67 19.52 14.98
C ALA A 519 4.67 19.03 13.89
N PRO A 520 4.92 19.26 12.57
CA PRO A 520 4.02 18.78 11.51
C PRO A 520 3.91 17.24 11.45
N VAL A 521 5.01 16.52 11.72
CA VAL A 521 5.05 15.05 11.66
C VAL A 521 4.13 14.44 12.71
N LEU A 522 4.18 14.95 13.94
CA LEU A 522 3.35 14.47 15.04
C LEU A 522 1.86 14.78 14.87
N ARG A 523 1.50 15.79 14.07
CA ARG A 523 0.11 16.12 13.71
C ARG A 523 -0.43 15.26 12.56
N SER A 524 0.45 14.56 11.84
CA SER A 524 0.03 13.69 10.76
C SER A 524 -1.00 12.65 11.25
N PRO A 525 -2.07 12.39 10.49
CA PRO A 525 -2.99 11.30 10.79
C PRO A 525 -2.36 9.92 10.56
N ASP A 526 -1.24 9.85 9.84
CA ASP A 526 -0.48 8.62 9.65
C ASP A 526 0.18 8.20 10.97
N HIS A 527 0.06 6.91 11.30
CA HIS A 527 0.63 6.35 12.53
C HIS A 527 2.11 5.96 12.36
N LEU A 528 2.60 5.75 11.13
CA LEU A 528 3.94 5.25 10.87
C LEU A 528 5.06 6.09 11.52
N PRO A 529 5.08 7.43 11.42
CA PRO A 529 6.11 8.23 12.08
C PRO A 529 6.13 8.04 13.60
N ARG A 530 4.95 7.89 14.23
CA ARG A 530 4.85 7.67 15.68
C ARG A 530 5.33 6.29 16.09
N VAL A 531 4.99 5.26 15.31
CA VAL A 531 5.48 3.89 15.53
C VAL A 531 7.00 3.83 15.45
N LEU A 532 7.57 4.47 14.44
CA LEU A 532 9.02 4.54 14.28
C LEU A 532 9.68 5.39 15.38
N ALA A 533 9.05 6.48 15.82
CA ALA A 533 9.52 7.27 16.97
C ALA A 533 9.47 6.46 18.26
N GLY A 534 8.39 5.72 18.51
CA GLY A 534 8.28 4.79 19.64
C GLY A 534 9.36 3.72 19.61
N SER A 535 9.60 3.13 18.45
CA SER A 535 10.64 2.12 18.25
C SER A 535 12.05 2.70 18.41
N ALA A 536 12.33 3.89 17.90
CA ALA A 536 13.61 4.59 18.08
C ALA A 536 13.85 4.93 19.56
N SER A 537 12.82 5.41 20.26
CA SER A 537 12.86 5.68 21.71
C SER A 537 13.17 4.43 22.51
N LEU A 538 12.55 3.28 22.17
CA LEU A 538 12.81 1.99 22.79
C LEU A 538 14.29 1.58 22.62
N ARG A 539 14.84 1.74 21.40
CA ARG A 539 16.25 1.42 21.12
C ARG A 539 17.25 2.32 21.84
N LEU A 540 16.85 3.54 22.19
CA LEU A 540 17.68 4.49 22.96
C LEU A 540 17.48 4.38 24.48
N GLY A 541 16.62 3.47 24.96
CA GLY A 541 16.29 3.34 26.38
C GLY A 541 15.37 4.44 26.92
N LEU A 542 14.73 5.23 26.05
CA LEU A 542 13.79 6.28 26.40
C LEU A 542 12.36 5.69 26.55
N TYR A 543 12.21 4.80 27.52
CA TYR A 543 11.02 3.95 27.65
C TYR A 543 9.72 4.74 27.83
N ASP A 544 9.70 5.77 28.68
CA ASP A 544 8.52 6.64 28.88
C ASP A 544 8.06 7.31 27.59
N GLN A 545 9.01 7.76 26.77
CA GLN A 545 8.70 8.35 25.47
C GLN A 545 8.13 7.28 24.51
N SER A 546 8.72 6.09 24.51
CA SER A 546 8.26 4.95 23.73
C SER A 546 6.80 4.59 24.07
N VAL A 547 6.48 4.46 25.36
CA VAL A 547 5.12 4.19 25.85
C VAL A 547 4.14 5.26 25.41
N ARG A 548 4.51 6.55 25.49
CA ARG A 548 3.64 7.66 25.02
C ARG A 548 3.35 7.57 23.53
N GLU A 549 4.37 7.36 22.68
CA GLU A 549 4.18 7.31 21.22
C GLU A 549 3.33 6.10 20.79
N PHE A 550 3.55 4.94 21.38
CA PHE A 550 2.72 3.76 21.11
C PHE A 550 1.29 3.90 21.65
N SER A 551 1.10 4.51 22.83
CA SER A 551 -0.24 4.77 23.39
C SER A 551 -1.03 5.72 22.51
N GLU A 552 -0.41 6.78 21.98
CA GLU A 552 -1.07 7.69 21.07
C GLU A 552 -1.37 7.01 19.71
N THR A 553 -0.51 6.08 19.28
CA THR A 553 -0.79 5.24 18.10
C THR A 553 -2.02 4.37 18.33
N LEU A 554 -2.11 3.68 19.46
CA LEU A 554 -3.24 2.83 19.84
C LEU A 554 -4.55 3.61 20.02
N ARG A 555 -4.48 4.83 20.51
CA ARG A 555 -5.65 5.71 20.61
C ARG A 555 -6.25 6.02 19.24
N ARG A 556 -5.43 6.12 18.18
CA ARG A 556 -5.85 6.41 16.80
C ARG A 556 -6.17 5.17 16.00
N SER A 557 -5.50 4.06 16.30
CA SER A 557 -5.58 2.79 15.61
C SER A 557 -5.57 1.65 16.65
N PRO A 558 -6.74 1.36 17.29
CA PRO A 558 -6.83 0.40 18.40
C PRO A 558 -6.44 -1.04 18.05
N HIS A 559 -6.44 -1.39 16.76
CA HIS A 559 -6.10 -2.73 16.28
C HIS A 559 -4.67 -2.84 15.72
N PHE A 560 -3.81 -1.86 16.00
CA PHE A 560 -2.44 -1.85 15.48
C PHE A 560 -1.49 -2.67 16.37
N ILE A 561 -1.33 -3.96 16.05
CA ILE A 561 -0.60 -4.95 16.86
C ILE A 561 0.85 -4.50 17.18
N ALA A 562 1.59 -3.95 16.20
CA ALA A 562 2.96 -3.53 16.42
C ALA A 562 3.11 -2.46 17.52
N ALA A 563 2.08 -1.64 17.76
CA ALA A 563 2.09 -0.67 18.84
C ALA A 563 1.85 -1.33 20.21
N TYR A 564 1.02 -2.38 20.30
CA TYR A 564 0.90 -3.18 21.51
C TYR A 564 2.22 -3.87 21.84
N LEU A 565 2.85 -4.53 20.85
CA LEU A 565 4.14 -5.21 21.04
C LEU A 565 5.26 -4.24 21.43
N GLY A 566 5.31 -3.07 20.79
CA GLY A 566 6.30 -2.05 21.10
C GLY A 566 6.10 -1.44 22.49
N ARG A 567 4.83 -1.19 22.89
CA ARG A 567 4.51 -0.67 24.23
C ARG A 567 4.81 -1.72 25.30
N ALA A 568 4.40 -2.97 25.07
CA ALA A 568 4.70 -4.07 25.97
C ALA A 568 6.22 -4.23 26.19
N ALA A 569 7.02 -4.17 25.13
CA ALA A 569 8.48 -4.24 25.25
C ALA A 569 9.06 -3.05 26.03
N ALA A 570 8.49 -1.85 25.91
CA ALA A 570 8.92 -0.68 26.68
C ALA A 570 8.52 -0.80 28.17
N GLU A 571 7.31 -1.29 28.45
CA GLU A 571 6.84 -1.55 29.81
C GLU A 571 7.63 -2.69 30.47
N GLU A 572 7.96 -3.75 29.73
CA GLU A 572 8.82 -4.85 30.19
C GLU A 572 10.21 -4.33 30.58
N ALA A 573 10.81 -3.46 29.74
CA ALA A 573 12.13 -2.88 30.04
C ALA A 573 12.12 -1.97 31.28
N GLN A 574 10.97 -1.43 31.67
CA GLN A 574 10.76 -0.67 32.93
C GLN A 574 10.44 -1.57 34.14
N GLY A 575 10.23 -2.87 33.93
CA GLY A 575 9.79 -3.79 34.96
C GLY A 575 8.29 -3.74 35.25
N HIS A 576 7.50 -3.11 34.40
CA HIS A 576 6.03 -3.05 34.52
C HIS A 576 5.38 -4.29 33.89
N TRP A 577 5.71 -5.45 34.45
CA TRP A 577 5.37 -6.77 33.88
C TRP A 577 3.87 -6.98 33.61
N ASP A 578 2.98 -6.45 34.49
CA ASP A 578 1.54 -6.63 34.33
C ASP A 578 0.97 -5.81 33.18
N LEU A 579 1.53 -4.63 32.91
CA LEU A 579 1.16 -3.80 31.77
C LEU A 579 1.62 -4.46 30.47
N ALA A 580 2.85 -5.00 30.46
CA ALA A 580 3.37 -5.74 29.31
C ALA A 580 2.53 -6.98 29.00
N ASP A 581 2.17 -7.79 30.03
CA ASP A 581 1.29 -8.96 29.88
C ASP A 581 -0.08 -8.56 29.30
N SER A 582 -0.68 -7.48 29.82
CA SER A 582 -1.96 -6.96 29.33
C SER A 582 -1.89 -6.57 27.83
N ASP A 583 -0.80 -5.95 27.41
CA ASP A 583 -0.61 -5.53 26.01
C ASP A 583 -0.36 -6.72 25.08
N TYR A 584 0.46 -7.69 25.49
CA TYR A 584 0.65 -8.92 24.71
C TYR A 584 -0.66 -9.70 24.56
N ARG A 585 -1.47 -9.80 25.63
CA ARG A 585 -2.79 -10.44 25.56
C ARG A 585 -3.79 -9.64 24.72
N ALA A 586 -3.72 -8.31 24.73
CA ALA A 586 -4.50 -7.47 23.83
C ALA A 586 -4.11 -7.70 22.37
N ALA A 587 -2.83 -7.86 22.10
CA ALA A 587 -2.34 -8.22 20.76
C ALA A 587 -2.82 -9.61 20.32
N LEU A 588 -2.83 -10.62 21.25
CA LEU A 588 -3.37 -11.97 20.97
C LEU A 588 -4.88 -11.98 20.69
N LYS A 589 -5.66 -11.09 21.33
CA LYS A 589 -7.09 -10.96 20.99
C LYS A 589 -7.31 -10.53 19.55
N ILE A 590 -6.38 -9.73 19.00
CA ILE A 590 -6.43 -9.27 17.62
C ILE A 590 -5.89 -10.36 16.68
N TRP A 591 -4.82 -11.05 17.08
CA TRP A 591 -4.16 -12.08 16.30
C TRP A 591 -3.86 -13.34 17.13
N PRO A 592 -4.84 -14.24 17.32
CA PRO A 592 -4.71 -15.41 18.18
C PRO A 592 -3.62 -16.41 17.76
N ASP A 593 -3.38 -16.56 16.46
CA ASP A 593 -2.47 -17.55 15.91
C ASP A 593 -1.07 -16.99 15.61
N ASN A 594 -0.60 -16.02 16.41
CA ASN A 594 0.73 -15.43 16.24
C ASN A 594 1.74 -16.05 17.19
N ALA A 595 2.62 -16.90 16.64
CA ALA A 595 3.68 -17.56 17.41
C ALA A 595 4.65 -16.57 18.09
N ASP A 596 4.92 -15.41 17.49
CA ASP A 596 5.87 -14.43 18.04
C ASP A 596 5.31 -13.74 19.30
N ILE A 597 3.98 -13.57 19.38
CA ILE A 597 3.34 -12.99 20.56
C ILE A 597 3.37 -14.01 21.72
N TYR A 598 3.06 -15.28 21.45
CA TYR A 598 3.21 -16.34 22.45
C TYR A 598 4.66 -16.47 22.92
N LEU A 599 5.62 -16.36 21.99
CA LEU A 599 7.05 -16.36 22.34
C LEU A 599 7.40 -15.19 23.28
N ALA A 600 6.87 -13.99 23.00
CA ALA A 600 7.09 -12.83 23.88
C ALA A 600 6.47 -13.04 25.27
N LEU A 601 5.23 -13.57 25.37
CA LEU A 601 4.61 -13.94 26.64
C LEU A 601 5.40 -15.00 27.40
N ALA A 602 5.83 -16.05 26.71
CA ALA A 602 6.63 -17.11 27.33
C ALA A 602 7.96 -16.59 27.87
N ASN A 603 8.61 -15.66 27.16
CA ASN A 603 9.83 -15.00 27.64
C ASN A 603 9.54 -14.11 28.86
N LEU A 604 8.46 -13.33 28.83
CA LEU A 604 8.02 -12.51 29.94
C LEU A 604 7.74 -13.38 31.19
N ASP A 605 7.01 -14.48 31.02
CA ASP A 605 6.70 -15.42 32.11
C ASP A 605 7.94 -16.14 32.62
N THR A 606 8.89 -16.47 31.75
CA THR A 606 10.20 -17.00 32.13
C THR A 606 10.97 -16.02 33.03
N THR A 607 10.96 -14.73 32.67
CA THR A 607 11.62 -13.66 33.45
C THR A 607 10.97 -13.46 34.81
N ARG A 608 9.62 -13.59 34.87
CA ARG A 608 8.84 -13.53 36.13
C ARG A 608 8.92 -14.80 36.98
N GLY A 609 9.55 -15.85 36.48
CA GLY A 609 9.62 -17.15 37.14
C GLY A 609 8.31 -17.96 37.12
N ARG A 610 7.35 -17.57 36.25
CA ARG A 610 6.08 -18.31 36.06
C ARG A 610 6.27 -19.46 35.08
N VAL A 611 7.02 -20.48 35.49
CA VAL A 611 7.53 -21.54 34.60
C VAL A 611 6.39 -22.31 33.91
N ASP A 612 5.27 -22.60 34.58
CA ASP A 612 4.15 -23.32 33.98
C ASP A 612 3.51 -22.53 32.85
N ALA A 613 3.21 -21.25 33.08
CA ALA A 613 2.64 -20.37 32.08
C ALA A 613 3.58 -20.23 30.87
N ALA A 614 4.89 -20.06 31.12
CA ALA A 614 5.89 -20.00 30.05
C ALA A 614 5.92 -21.28 29.20
N LEU A 615 5.84 -22.45 29.83
CA LEU A 615 5.81 -23.74 29.11
C LEU A 615 4.53 -23.90 28.28
N ASP A 616 3.38 -23.43 28.78
CA ASP A 616 2.11 -23.48 28.05
C ASP A 616 2.15 -22.58 26.82
N ASP A 617 2.68 -21.35 26.96
CA ASP A 617 2.86 -20.43 25.83
C ASP A 617 3.89 -20.95 24.81
N TYR A 618 5.01 -21.58 25.26
CA TYR A 618 5.95 -22.22 24.34
C TYR A 618 5.32 -23.41 23.60
N ARG A 619 4.39 -24.16 24.20
CA ARG A 619 3.64 -25.21 23.50
C ARG A 619 2.79 -24.62 22.37
N GLN A 620 2.14 -23.49 22.61
CA GLN A 620 1.41 -22.77 21.55
C GLN A 620 2.36 -22.32 20.42
N VAL A 621 3.56 -21.83 20.74
CA VAL A 621 4.58 -21.51 19.72
C VAL A 621 4.91 -22.75 18.89
N MET A 622 5.06 -23.93 19.51
CA MET A 622 5.40 -25.18 18.78
C MET A 622 4.24 -25.65 17.87
N GLU A 623 2.99 -25.49 18.31
CA GLU A 623 1.82 -25.82 17.49
C GLU A 623 1.74 -24.94 16.24
N LEU A 624 2.01 -23.64 16.41
CA LEU A 624 1.93 -22.66 15.33
C LEU A 624 3.18 -22.66 14.43
N ASN A 625 4.36 -22.88 15.01
CA ASN A 625 5.63 -22.90 14.30
C ASN A 625 6.55 -24.04 14.78
N PRO A 626 6.33 -25.27 14.34
CA PRO A 626 7.07 -26.45 14.81
C PRO A 626 8.55 -26.50 14.38
N ASN A 627 9.01 -25.56 13.58
CA ASN A 627 10.41 -25.51 13.11
C ASN A 627 11.30 -24.51 13.86
N GLN A 628 10.75 -23.81 14.86
CA GLN A 628 11.47 -22.79 15.62
C GLN A 628 12.38 -23.44 16.70
N ALA A 629 13.62 -23.70 16.35
CA ALA A 629 14.59 -24.37 17.24
C ALA A 629 14.83 -23.64 18.58
N ASP A 630 14.75 -22.29 18.60
CA ASP A 630 14.90 -21.47 19.80
C ASP A 630 13.88 -21.83 20.88
N THR A 631 12.63 -22.09 20.51
CA THR A 631 11.56 -22.47 21.44
C THR A 631 11.91 -23.76 22.19
N TYR A 632 12.35 -24.79 21.48
CA TYR A 632 12.76 -26.07 22.09
C TYR A 632 13.95 -25.88 23.01
N PHE A 633 14.91 -25.03 22.66
CA PHE A 633 16.07 -24.73 23.52
C PHE A 633 15.63 -24.07 24.81
N ARG A 634 14.77 -23.07 24.78
CA ARG A 634 14.25 -22.36 25.96
C ARG A 634 13.42 -23.27 26.86
N MET A 635 12.57 -24.13 26.27
CA MET A 635 11.85 -25.16 27.02
C MET A 635 12.80 -26.10 27.72
N GLY A 636 13.86 -26.57 27.06
CA GLY A 636 14.89 -27.41 27.67
C GLY A 636 15.55 -26.74 28.87
N GLU A 637 15.85 -25.44 28.78
CA GLU A 637 16.40 -24.68 29.92
C GLU A 637 15.38 -24.57 31.09
N LEU A 638 14.08 -24.39 30.80
CA LEU A 638 13.06 -24.37 31.84
C LEU A 638 12.87 -25.74 32.50
N PHE A 639 12.90 -26.83 31.74
CA PHE A 639 12.84 -28.20 32.28
C PHE A 639 14.04 -28.51 33.20
N LEU A 640 15.27 -28.06 32.82
CA LEU A 640 16.44 -28.19 33.70
C LEU A 640 16.26 -27.42 35.02
N ARG A 641 15.67 -26.20 34.98
CA ARG A 641 15.38 -25.43 36.19
C ARG A 641 14.37 -26.12 37.13
N ARG A 642 13.53 -27.00 36.58
CA ARG A 642 12.53 -27.81 37.30
C ARG A 642 13.05 -29.19 37.71
N ASP A 643 14.29 -29.50 37.44
CA ASP A 643 14.90 -30.82 37.62
C ASP A 643 14.21 -31.94 36.79
N GLN A 644 13.50 -31.54 35.69
CA GLN A 644 12.86 -32.43 34.74
C GLN A 644 13.88 -32.77 33.63
N ILE A 645 14.86 -33.63 33.99
CA ILE A 645 16.05 -33.82 33.16
C ILE A 645 15.73 -34.56 31.84
N ASP A 646 14.78 -35.50 31.86
CA ASP A 646 14.41 -36.29 30.70
C ASP A 646 13.71 -35.44 29.63
N GLU A 647 12.78 -34.58 30.05
CA GLU A 647 12.08 -33.63 29.20
C GLU A 647 13.04 -32.59 28.62
N ALA A 648 14.05 -32.16 29.42
CA ALA A 648 15.08 -31.25 28.95
C ALA A 648 15.95 -31.88 27.86
N ILE A 649 16.38 -33.15 28.04
CA ILE A 649 17.13 -33.88 27.03
C ILE A 649 16.35 -33.98 25.72
N GLU A 650 15.06 -34.32 25.79
CA GLU A 650 14.23 -34.45 24.60
C GLU A 650 14.06 -33.09 23.90
N ALA A 651 13.79 -32.01 24.64
CA ALA A 651 13.68 -30.67 24.09
C ALA A 651 14.97 -30.21 23.39
N PHE A 652 16.13 -30.41 24.00
CA PHE A 652 17.42 -30.09 23.39
C PHE A 652 17.74 -30.98 22.17
N ARG A 653 17.32 -32.27 22.18
CA ARG A 653 17.48 -33.14 21.02
C ARG A 653 16.68 -32.65 19.83
N VAL A 654 15.41 -32.26 20.06
CA VAL A 654 14.57 -31.70 19.01
C VAL A 654 15.16 -30.40 18.50
N CYS A 655 15.66 -29.52 19.39
CA CYS A 655 16.38 -28.31 18.99
C CYS A 655 17.57 -28.63 18.06
N ALA A 656 18.42 -29.59 18.42
CA ALA A 656 19.57 -30.01 17.63
C ALA A 656 19.16 -30.64 16.27
N MET A 657 18.06 -31.37 16.23
CA MET A 657 17.50 -31.93 14.96
C MET A 657 16.99 -30.83 14.04
N LYS A 658 16.30 -29.80 14.59
CA LYS A 658 15.80 -28.69 13.80
C LYS A 658 16.89 -27.75 13.31
N ASN A 659 17.88 -27.49 14.15
CA ASN A 659 19.07 -26.68 13.83
C ASN A 659 20.33 -27.27 14.45
N PRO A 660 21.07 -28.12 13.70
CA PRO A 660 22.29 -28.75 14.20
C PRO A 660 23.41 -27.75 14.60
N LYS A 661 23.33 -26.53 14.09
CA LYS A 661 24.30 -25.46 14.39
C LYS A 661 23.76 -24.48 15.44
N TYR A 662 22.67 -24.83 16.15
CA TYR A 662 22.13 -23.95 17.16
C TYR A 662 23.16 -23.73 18.29
N PRO A 663 23.47 -22.46 18.64
CA PRO A 663 24.50 -22.19 19.63
C PRO A 663 24.26 -22.90 20.95
N ARG A 664 25.29 -23.53 21.51
CA ARG A 664 25.31 -24.16 22.84
C ARG A 664 24.34 -25.33 23.05
N VAL A 665 23.58 -25.81 22.05
CA VAL A 665 22.61 -26.91 22.26
C VAL A 665 23.33 -28.19 22.65
N LEU A 666 24.48 -28.51 22.01
CA LEU A 666 25.29 -29.69 22.34
C LEU A 666 25.86 -29.61 23.75
N LEU A 667 26.27 -28.41 24.17
CA LEU A 667 26.75 -28.16 25.52
C LEU A 667 25.66 -28.43 26.57
N ARG A 668 24.41 -27.93 26.31
CA ARG A 668 23.27 -28.15 27.19
C ARG A 668 22.80 -29.59 27.23
N LEU A 669 22.87 -30.31 26.10
CA LEU A 669 22.66 -31.76 26.09
C LEU A 669 23.68 -32.47 26.97
N GLY A 670 24.95 -32.12 26.87
CA GLY A 670 26.00 -32.63 27.74
C GLY A 670 25.72 -32.34 29.20
N ASP A 671 25.33 -31.09 29.56
CA ASP A 671 24.98 -30.72 30.93
C ASP A 671 23.78 -31.56 31.46
N ALA A 672 22.73 -31.77 30.65
CA ALA A 672 21.57 -32.57 31.04
C ALA A 672 21.93 -34.07 31.24
N PHE A 673 22.75 -34.65 30.37
CA PHE A 673 23.22 -36.04 30.55
C PHE A 673 24.13 -36.17 31.76
N PHE A 674 24.96 -35.17 32.05
CA PHE A 674 25.82 -35.15 33.23
C PHE A 674 24.99 -35.13 34.53
N GLN A 675 23.91 -34.27 34.58
CA GLN A 675 23.00 -34.23 35.72
C GLN A 675 22.24 -35.54 35.89
N LYS A 676 21.90 -36.22 34.80
CA LYS A 676 21.27 -37.56 34.83
C LYS A 676 22.22 -38.66 35.31
N GLY A 677 23.49 -38.37 35.51
CA GLY A 677 24.51 -39.34 35.89
C GLY A 677 25.07 -40.18 34.76
N LEU A 678 24.71 -39.84 33.47
CA LEU A 678 25.20 -40.55 32.30
C LEU A 678 26.46 -39.86 31.72
N GLN A 679 27.56 -39.93 32.49
CA GLN A 679 28.79 -39.20 32.23
C GLN A 679 29.43 -39.53 30.89
N GLU A 680 29.36 -40.79 30.42
CA GLU A 680 29.92 -41.15 29.12
C GLU A 680 29.14 -40.49 27.95
N MET A 681 27.83 -40.39 28.07
CA MET A 681 27.00 -39.67 27.08
C MET A 681 27.27 -38.18 27.15
N ALA A 682 27.37 -37.60 28.34
CA ALA A 682 27.73 -36.20 28.53
C ALA A 682 29.07 -35.87 27.85
N LEU A 683 30.08 -36.72 28.04
CA LEU A 683 31.42 -36.54 27.45
C LEU A 683 31.34 -36.50 25.91
N ARG A 684 30.57 -37.40 25.29
CA ARG A 684 30.35 -37.40 23.82
C ARG A 684 29.75 -36.09 23.31
N TYR A 685 28.75 -35.55 24.00
CA TYR A 685 28.13 -34.29 23.60
C TYR A 685 29.03 -33.08 23.83
N PHE A 686 29.81 -33.05 24.92
CA PHE A 686 30.83 -32.00 25.14
C PHE A 686 31.94 -32.05 24.12
N GLN A 687 32.41 -33.24 23.73
CA GLN A 687 33.39 -33.42 22.66
C GLN A 687 32.80 -32.94 21.31
N ALA A 688 31.55 -33.26 21.01
CA ALA A 688 30.90 -32.76 19.81
C ALA A 688 30.76 -31.23 19.80
N ALA A 689 30.46 -30.62 20.96
CA ALA A 689 30.44 -29.17 21.11
C ALA A 689 31.82 -28.55 20.85
N ALA A 690 32.86 -29.09 21.47
CA ALA A 690 34.24 -28.65 21.25
C ALA A 690 34.76 -28.85 19.81
N ASN A 691 34.28 -29.87 19.12
CA ASN A 691 34.56 -30.10 17.69
C ASN A 691 33.83 -29.12 16.77
N THR A 692 32.63 -28.68 17.16
CA THR A 692 31.84 -27.72 16.39
C THR A 692 32.41 -26.30 16.51
N ASP A 693 32.85 -25.93 17.71
CA ASP A 693 33.61 -24.71 17.97
C ASP A 693 34.92 -25.05 18.69
N GLY A 694 36.00 -25.14 17.92
CA GLY A 694 37.33 -25.49 18.44
C GLY A 694 37.88 -24.49 19.46
N LYS A 695 37.24 -23.31 19.62
CA LYS A 695 37.62 -22.27 20.60
C LYS A 695 36.69 -22.23 21.82
N ASP A 696 35.72 -23.11 21.90
CA ASP A 696 34.81 -23.15 23.07
C ASP A 696 35.51 -23.65 24.33
N ILE A 697 35.94 -22.71 25.16
CA ILE A 697 36.57 -22.96 26.45
C ILE A 697 35.60 -23.67 27.40
N GLN A 698 34.32 -23.33 27.39
CA GLN A 698 33.33 -23.93 28.26
C GLN A 698 33.14 -25.43 27.96
N ALA A 699 33.11 -25.81 26.69
CA ALA A 699 33.06 -27.21 26.30
C ALA A 699 34.26 -28.00 26.82
N ARG A 700 35.48 -27.45 26.73
CA ARG A 700 36.71 -28.08 27.24
C ARG A 700 36.71 -28.22 28.76
N LEU A 701 36.28 -27.21 29.48
CA LEU A 701 36.11 -27.28 30.93
C LEU A 701 35.06 -28.34 31.35
N ARG A 702 33.97 -28.48 30.59
CA ARG A 702 32.96 -29.53 30.83
C ARG A 702 33.54 -30.93 30.55
N ILE A 703 34.33 -31.08 29.47
CA ILE A 703 35.05 -32.33 29.19
C ILE A 703 35.95 -32.69 30.37
N ALA A 704 36.76 -31.76 30.85
CA ALA A 704 37.69 -31.99 31.97
C ALA A 704 36.94 -32.42 33.25
N ASN A 705 35.84 -31.71 33.59
CA ASN A 705 35.03 -32.06 34.75
C ASN A 705 34.37 -33.45 34.61
N THR A 706 33.94 -33.80 33.43
CA THR A 706 33.28 -35.11 33.17
C THR A 706 34.33 -36.23 33.22
N GLN A 707 35.53 -36.03 32.66
CA GLN A 707 36.63 -36.99 32.71
C GLN A 707 37.12 -37.19 34.15
N HIS A 708 37.20 -36.12 34.93
CA HIS A 708 37.49 -36.20 36.37
C HIS A 708 36.43 -37.04 37.09
N ALA A 709 35.13 -36.82 36.83
CA ALA A 709 34.05 -37.62 37.42
C ALA A 709 34.09 -39.10 37.01
N LEU A 710 34.63 -39.41 35.82
CA LEU A 710 34.86 -40.77 35.34
C LEU A 710 36.14 -41.40 35.89
N GLY A 711 36.91 -40.68 36.70
CA GLY A 711 38.21 -41.16 37.24
C GLY A 711 39.37 -41.11 36.24
N LYS A 712 39.21 -40.47 35.08
CA LYS A 712 40.24 -40.34 34.01
C LYS A 712 41.02 -39.07 34.20
N MET A 713 41.93 -39.08 35.17
CA MET A 713 42.62 -37.87 35.60
C MET A 713 43.56 -37.27 34.56
N CYS A 714 44.26 -38.12 33.80
CA CYS A 714 45.18 -37.62 32.78
C CYS A 714 44.45 -37.00 31.58
N GLU A 715 43.35 -37.60 31.13
CA GLU A 715 42.51 -36.99 30.10
C GLU A 715 41.91 -35.66 30.59
N ALA A 716 41.48 -35.58 31.85
CA ALA A 716 41.00 -34.35 32.48
C ALA A 716 42.05 -33.23 32.49
N GLN A 717 43.31 -33.58 32.81
CA GLN A 717 44.43 -32.64 32.73
C GLN A 717 44.64 -32.12 31.30
N ASP A 718 44.67 -33.01 30.32
CA ASP A 718 44.86 -32.65 28.91
C ASP A 718 43.77 -31.68 28.44
N ALA A 719 42.51 -31.89 28.83
CA ALA A 719 41.41 -31.02 28.52
C ALA A 719 41.51 -29.62 29.21
N LEU A 720 41.99 -29.56 30.46
CA LEU A 720 42.27 -28.31 31.18
C LEU A 720 43.40 -27.52 30.52
N GLU A 721 44.49 -28.21 30.11
CA GLU A 721 45.58 -27.57 29.40
C GLU A 721 45.14 -26.96 28.08
N ALA A 722 44.32 -27.69 27.32
CA ALA A 722 43.70 -27.17 26.11
C ALA A 722 42.76 -25.98 26.36
N ALA A 723 42.03 -25.94 27.48
CA ALA A 723 41.20 -24.81 27.89
C ALA A 723 42.08 -23.58 28.26
N ARG A 724 43.16 -23.80 29.01
CA ARG A 724 44.11 -22.76 29.40
C ARG A 724 44.75 -22.06 28.20
N ASP A 725 45.13 -22.82 27.19
CA ASP A 725 45.81 -22.29 25.99
C ASP A 725 44.86 -21.43 25.11
N LEU A 726 43.57 -21.59 25.25
CA LEU A 726 42.54 -20.77 24.59
C LEU A 726 42.12 -19.54 25.40
N GLU A 727 42.31 -19.57 26.73
CA GLU A 727 41.84 -18.48 27.61
C GLU A 727 42.79 -17.27 27.53
N THR A 728 42.22 -16.12 27.24
CA THR A 728 42.94 -14.85 27.10
C THR A 728 42.93 -14.01 28.37
N ASP A 729 41.92 -14.21 29.23
CA ASP A 729 41.81 -13.53 30.53
C ASP A 729 42.76 -14.14 31.53
N THR A 730 43.67 -13.32 32.08
CA THR A 730 44.68 -13.75 33.03
C THR A 730 44.10 -14.36 34.31
N ALA A 731 43.07 -13.77 34.88
CA ALA A 731 42.48 -14.26 36.12
C ALA A 731 41.77 -15.62 35.91
N ARG A 732 41.08 -15.81 34.80
CA ARG A 732 40.49 -17.11 34.44
C ARG A 732 41.51 -18.15 34.10
N ARG A 733 42.59 -17.77 33.42
CA ARG A 733 43.73 -18.64 33.11
C ARG A 733 44.43 -19.13 34.37
N ASP A 734 44.62 -18.26 35.36
CA ASP A 734 45.20 -18.63 36.68
C ASP A 734 44.24 -19.60 37.41
N GLY A 735 42.92 -19.40 37.35
CA GLY A 735 41.93 -20.33 37.88
C GLY A 735 42.02 -21.73 37.24
N ILE A 736 42.23 -21.81 35.91
CA ILE A 736 42.43 -23.09 35.20
C ILE A 736 43.75 -23.73 35.62
N LEU A 737 44.84 -22.96 35.80
CA LEU A 737 46.11 -23.45 36.27
C LEU A 737 45.98 -24.07 37.68
N ASP A 738 45.20 -23.50 38.55
CA ASP A 738 44.96 -24.07 39.89
C ASP A 738 44.16 -25.38 39.83
N LEU A 739 43.25 -25.53 38.86
CA LEU A 739 42.56 -26.81 38.62
C LEU A 739 43.56 -27.86 38.10
N ILE A 740 44.48 -27.50 37.19
CA ILE A 740 45.52 -28.40 36.68
C ILE A 740 46.38 -28.89 37.83
N LYS A 741 46.86 -28.00 38.71
CA LYS A 741 47.66 -28.36 39.88
C LYS A 741 46.96 -29.37 40.81
N LYS A 742 45.65 -29.33 40.90
CA LYS A 742 44.84 -30.26 41.73
C LYS A 742 44.72 -31.65 41.09
N VAL A 743 44.62 -31.71 39.75
CA VAL A 743 44.45 -32.98 39.01
C VAL A 743 45.76 -33.66 38.71
N GLU A 744 46.87 -32.91 38.55
CA GLU A 744 48.22 -33.42 38.20
C GLU A 744 48.73 -34.54 39.10
N PRO A 745 48.63 -34.47 40.48
CA PRO A 745 49.09 -35.55 41.35
C PRO A 745 48.37 -36.87 41.11
N GLU A 746 47.07 -36.80 40.79
CA GLU A 746 46.23 -37.98 40.55
C GLU A 746 46.49 -38.59 39.18
N CYS A 747 46.74 -37.78 38.14
CA CYS A 747 47.19 -38.25 36.84
C CYS A 747 48.54 -38.94 36.93
N ARG A 748 49.48 -38.42 37.75
CA ARG A 748 50.79 -39.09 37.99
C ARG A 748 50.63 -40.47 38.62
N LYS A 749 49.64 -40.66 39.50
CA LYS A 749 49.30 -41.98 40.11
C LYS A 749 48.70 -42.90 39.03
N GLU A 750 47.84 -42.39 38.17
CA GLU A 750 47.17 -43.15 37.10
C GLU A 750 48.20 -43.66 36.06
N ARG A 751 49.20 -42.85 35.68
CA ARG A 751 50.25 -43.25 34.73
C ARG A 751 51.22 -44.30 35.28
N GLY A 752 51.22 -44.56 36.63
CA GLY A 752 52.14 -45.50 37.26
C GLY A 752 53.62 -45.05 37.17
N PRO A 753 54.53 -45.74 37.86
CA PRO A 753 55.95 -45.40 37.78
C PRO A 753 56.46 -45.61 36.36
N GLN A 754 56.89 -44.51 35.68
CA GLN A 754 57.58 -44.62 34.41
C GLN A 754 58.84 -45.48 34.66
N LYS A 755 58.89 -46.69 34.06
CA LYS A 755 60.18 -47.44 33.97
C LYS A 755 61.13 -46.58 33.18
N ARG A 756 62.13 -46.06 33.88
CA ARG A 756 63.32 -45.44 33.30
C ARG A 756 64.12 -46.41 32.43
#